data_84a8e795f0956d373544f7d40916da50
#
_entry.id   84a8e795f0956d373544f7d40916da50
#
_cell.length_a   1.000
_cell.length_b   1.000
_cell.length_c   1.000
_cell.angle_alpha   90.00
_cell.angle_beta   90.00
_cell.angle_gamma   90.00
#
_symmetry.space_group_name_H-M   'P 1'
#
loop_
_entity.id
_entity.type
_entity.pdbx_description
1 polymer ?
#
loop_
_entity_poly.entity_id
_entity_poly.type
_entity_poly.pdbx_seq_one_letter_code
_entity_poly.pdbx_strand_id
1 'polypeptide(L)'
;MSTGEEVGESPALGWPAEAAEAVSEIELSSDLLVDESEDAPASVFPYAAYASVADAWRPRLSAALSGLGVLGLVGFSLGLCLWELWSTGTLFDFVMSNGPTHERGLRAVACGVGGAGVFSLIALVLLARRRLLRGDVIERLGRRLSPVTLAALLPLMFRWRFWQGGREVVFLLLVLVLVFSTQKLVQVALATEPVFGRPRFLDRVLADFASMGRLSVTWLPFAIVFLAVAAYATYFGYHTVVHHRNVLSSSLDLGLEENVIWNALHSGALFKTTPYGGPTGNLIGEHAAYLSYVIAPLYAIHQRAETILILQALLIGGAAIPLYLVARKYLGPWLSCLVAVWYVLYPPLHGSNLYDFHYPPLAPFFLWFTLYFALSRRAVGTFIFAVLTLSVREDISIGLVICGLFLILTNRSARAGLWLACVGAIYFVAMKLVIMPLQRGGSESFIHQYVGLVPEGSKGFGGVMKTVLGNPVFTLGVLLDRDKLIYMLEILLPLAFFPLRRAIGILCCVPGFLFTLLSTGYRPLYQISFQYTAHWTAYLFVALIANLAWVGREASRRGRAGAAWRRAWVVAISLAVLTTSYQLGALIQHNAARGGFGTYHFGTTPEDVERRRTLYQLLAMVPSKAKIVSSENIVPQVSNRAFAYTLRMGIADADYLLFSLPVGGEERAKVMGVLPDGTFGVVAERGQYVLAKRGHPTDLNAGLLSRIGN
;
A
#
# COMPACT_ATOMS: atom_id res chain seq x y z
N MET A 1 -62.60 -12.13 6.88
CA MET A 1 -62.33 -13.29 6.06
C MET A 1 -60.83 -13.52 6.23
N SER A 2 -60.40 -14.26 7.29
CA SER A 2 -60.14 -15.69 7.39
C SER A 2 -59.30 -16.17 6.20
N THR A 3 -58.12 -16.59 6.45
CA THR A 3 -57.59 -17.81 7.05
C THR A 3 -56.12 -17.62 7.34
N GLY A 4 -55.67 -17.95 8.37
CA GLY A 4 -54.84 -18.71 9.21
C GLY A 4 -54.08 -19.86 8.53
N GLU A 5 -52.73 -19.86 8.66
CA GLU A 5 -51.92 -21.08 8.57
C GLU A 5 -50.84 -21.04 9.64
N GLU A 6 -50.90 -22.05 10.46
CA GLU A 6 -49.95 -22.36 11.54
C GLU A 6 -48.59 -22.78 10.95
N VAL A 7 -47.52 -22.27 11.52
CA VAL A 7 -46.16 -22.79 11.31
C VAL A 7 -45.72 -23.51 12.56
N GLY A 8 -45.53 -24.81 12.42
CA GLY A 8 -45.15 -25.75 13.46
C GLY A 8 -43.77 -25.51 14.05
N GLU A 9 -43.73 -25.69 15.35
CA GLU A 9 -42.52 -25.77 16.15
C GLU A 9 -41.68 -26.99 15.78
N SER A 10 -40.39 -26.82 15.63
CA SER A 10 -39.40 -27.90 15.51
C SER A 10 -38.64 -28.04 16.83
N PRO A 11 -38.39 -29.25 17.34
CA PRO A 11 -37.97 -29.46 18.72
C PRO A 11 -36.49 -29.19 18.96
N ALA A 12 -36.21 -28.59 20.13
CA ALA A 12 -34.90 -28.43 20.69
C ALA A 12 -34.24 -29.76 21.04
N LEU A 13 -33.07 -30.05 20.49
CA LEU A 13 -32.18 -31.12 20.94
C LEU A 13 -31.41 -30.65 22.19
N GLY A 14 -31.87 -31.13 23.33
CA GLY A 14 -31.15 -30.99 24.61
C GLY A 14 -29.95 -31.94 24.68
N TRP A 15 -28.81 -31.37 25.11
CA TRP A 15 -27.65 -32.15 25.53
C TRP A 15 -27.73 -32.43 27.03
N PRO A 16 -27.41 -33.66 27.49
CA PRO A 16 -27.44 -33.98 28.90
C PRO A 16 -26.28 -33.38 29.67
N ALA A 17 -26.59 -32.88 30.87
CA ALA A 17 -25.71 -32.23 31.82
C ALA A 17 -24.92 -33.23 32.70
N GLU A 18 -24.19 -34.17 32.14
CA GLU A 18 -23.41 -35.17 32.91
C GLU A 18 -21.95 -35.34 32.42
N ALA A 19 -21.35 -34.31 31.87
CA ALA A 19 -19.95 -34.36 31.44
C ALA A 19 -19.02 -33.29 32.09
N ALA A 20 -19.40 -32.74 33.24
CA ALA A 20 -18.64 -31.68 33.90
C ALA A 20 -18.03 -32.06 35.27
N GLU A 21 -18.00 -33.35 35.62
CA GLU A 21 -17.48 -33.77 36.96
C GLU A 21 -16.43 -34.89 36.94
N ALA A 22 -15.58 -34.96 35.92
CA ALA A 22 -14.55 -35.99 35.83
C ALA A 22 -13.14 -35.48 35.47
N VAL A 23 -12.76 -34.28 35.91
CA VAL A 23 -11.37 -33.78 35.81
C VAL A 23 -11.00 -32.96 37.04
N SER A 24 -11.05 -33.57 38.21
CA SER A 24 -10.35 -33.09 39.39
C SER A 24 -10.19 -34.29 40.34
N GLU A 25 -9.08 -34.99 40.25
CA GLU A 25 -8.47 -35.85 41.27
C GLU A 25 -7.47 -36.81 40.60
N ILE A 26 -6.27 -36.33 40.36
CA ILE A 26 -5.05 -37.16 40.39
C ILE A 26 -4.03 -36.37 41.19
N GLU A 27 -4.09 -36.51 42.54
CA GLU A 27 -2.97 -36.22 43.42
C GLU A 27 -1.95 -37.34 43.36
N LEU A 28 -0.68 -36.94 43.25
CA LEU A 28 0.48 -37.79 43.46
C LEU A 28 0.46 -38.36 44.88
N SER A 29 0.55 -39.65 45.04
CA SER A 29 1.12 -40.29 46.23
C SER A 29 2.40 -41.05 45.84
N SER A 30 3.51 -40.51 46.25
CA SER A 30 4.77 -41.23 46.48
C SER A 30 4.58 -42.17 47.65
N ASP A 31 5.21 -43.31 47.57
CA ASP A 31 5.52 -44.35 48.53
C ASP A 31 4.87 -45.69 48.22
N LEU A 32 5.71 -46.56 47.74
CA LEU A 32 5.77 -47.94 48.24
C LEU A 32 7.12 -48.58 47.80
N LEU A 33 7.97 -48.64 48.81
CA LEU A 33 9.20 -49.45 48.81
C LEU A 33 8.89 -50.91 48.97
N VAL A 34 9.64 -51.74 48.21
CA VAL A 34 10.22 -53.06 48.59
C VAL A 34 9.28 -54.20 48.87
N ASP A 35 9.37 -55.24 48.13
CA ASP A 35 9.88 -56.53 48.70
C ASP A 35 10.48 -57.45 47.62
N GLU A 36 11.69 -57.97 47.91
CA GLU A 36 12.36 -59.02 47.18
C GLU A 36 11.80 -60.40 47.65
N SER A 37 11.37 -61.24 46.72
CA SER A 37 11.51 -62.69 46.93
C SER A 37 11.40 -63.46 45.60
N GLU A 38 12.49 -64.03 45.22
CA GLU A 38 12.77 -65.40 44.77
C GLU A 38 11.89 -66.08 43.70
N ASP A 39 12.59 -66.50 42.63
CA ASP A 39 12.46 -67.75 41.90
C ASP A 39 11.22 -67.99 41.01
N ALA A 40 11.39 -67.66 39.74
CA ALA A 40 10.78 -68.46 38.64
C ALA A 40 11.73 -68.56 37.45
N PRO A 41 11.79 -69.72 36.78
CA PRO A 41 12.88 -70.07 35.86
C PRO A 41 12.81 -69.28 34.55
N ALA A 42 14.00 -68.94 34.07
CA ALA A 42 14.24 -68.27 32.80
C ALA A 42 13.64 -69.07 31.62
N SER A 43 12.53 -68.61 31.05
CA SER A 43 12.13 -68.96 29.69
C SER A 43 12.86 -68.04 28.70
N VAL A 44 13.86 -68.60 28.03
CA VAL A 44 14.61 -68.00 26.96
C VAL A 44 13.71 -67.70 25.79
N PHE A 45 13.30 -66.43 25.63
CA PHE A 45 12.86 -65.89 24.33
C PHE A 45 13.43 -64.49 24.17
N PRO A 46 14.20 -64.19 23.06
CA PRO A 46 14.89 -62.95 22.87
C PRO A 46 13.96 -61.81 22.36
N TYR A 47 12.71 -61.71 22.88
CA TYR A 47 11.78 -60.68 22.47
C TYR A 47 12.16 -59.26 22.97
N ALA A 48 12.81 -59.17 24.11
CA ALA A 48 13.27 -57.90 24.67
C ALA A 48 14.40 -57.25 23.87
N ALA A 49 15.27 -58.04 23.23
CA ALA A 49 16.36 -57.55 22.40
C ALA A 49 15.82 -57.00 21.05
N TYR A 50 14.77 -57.61 20.51
CA TYR A 50 14.14 -57.11 19.27
C TYR A 50 13.32 -55.83 19.51
N ALA A 51 12.63 -55.67 20.63
CA ALA A 51 11.94 -54.44 21.00
C ALA A 51 12.88 -53.26 21.16
N SER A 52 14.01 -53.43 21.85
CA SER A 52 15.01 -52.37 22.04
C SER A 52 15.71 -51.93 20.73
N VAL A 53 15.91 -52.87 19.82
CA VAL A 53 16.48 -52.56 18.49
C VAL A 53 15.44 -51.84 17.62
N ALA A 54 14.19 -52.33 17.60
CA ALA A 54 13.13 -51.69 16.85
C ALA A 54 12.84 -50.27 17.34
N ASP A 55 12.84 -50.03 18.65
CA ASP A 55 12.64 -48.71 19.25
C ASP A 55 13.80 -47.74 18.99
N ALA A 56 15.02 -48.25 18.79
CA ALA A 56 16.17 -47.44 18.40
C ALA A 56 16.19 -47.10 16.90
N TRP A 57 15.60 -47.94 16.03
CA TRP A 57 15.61 -47.74 14.57
C TRP A 57 14.40 -46.92 14.09
N ARG A 58 13.22 -47.06 14.71
CA ARG A 58 12.01 -46.34 14.34
C ARG A 58 12.19 -44.81 14.26
N PRO A 59 12.73 -44.10 15.26
CA PRO A 59 12.93 -42.64 15.17
C PRO A 59 13.98 -42.23 14.14
N ARG A 60 14.99 -43.09 13.90
CA ARG A 60 16.03 -42.82 12.88
C ARG A 60 15.49 -43.01 11.46
N LEU A 61 14.65 -44.00 11.24
CA LEU A 61 14.01 -44.23 9.96
C LEU A 61 12.98 -43.17 9.65
N SER A 62 12.15 -42.79 10.63
CA SER A 62 11.17 -41.72 10.46
C SER A 62 11.80 -40.35 10.14
N ALA A 63 12.93 -40.04 10.80
CA ALA A 63 13.72 -38.83 10.50
C ALA A 63 14.31 -38.88 9.09
N ALA A 64 14.85 -40.03 8.65
CA ALA A 64 15.35 -40.19 7.28
C ALA A 64 14.25 -40.02 6.24
N LEU A 65 13.10 -40.67 6.42
CA LEU A 65 11.94 -40.59 5.52
C LEU A 65 11.38 -39.19 5.45
N SER A 66 11.22 -38.50 6.58
CA SER A 66 10.78 -37.09 6.64
C SER A 66 11.76 -36.19 5.90
N GLY A 67 13.04 -36.34 6.12
CA GLY A 67 14.07 -35.56 5.43
C GLY A 67 14.10 -35.80 3.92
N LEU A 68 13.99 -37.06 3.47
CA LEU A 68 13.93 -37.44 2.06
C LEU A 68 12.67 -36.89 1.41
N GLY A 69 11.50 -36.93 2.08
CA GLY A 69 10.27 -36.34 1.59
C GLY A 69 10.41 -34.83 1.33
N VAL A 70 11.02 -34.09 2.25
CA VAL A 70 11.27 -32.66 2.07
C VAL A 70 12.31 -32.42 0.95
N LEU A 71 13.39 -33.20 0.83
CA LEU A 71 14.35 -33.08 -0.26
C LEU A 71 13.70 -33.39 -1.62
N GLY A 72 12.82 -34.38 -1.68
CA GLY A 72 11.99 -34.64 -2.87
C GLY A 72 11.10 -33.47 -3.26
N LEU A 73 10.41 -32.86 -2.28
CA LEU A 73 9.61 -31.65 -2.51
C LEU A 73 10.45 -30.45 -2.96
N VAL A 74 11.65 -30.28 -2.42
CA VAL A 74 12.61 -29.24 -2.87
C VAL A 74 12.97 -29.47 -4.34
N GLY A 75 13.38 -30.70 -4.68
CA GLY A 75 13.74 -31.06 -6.05
C GLY A 75 12.55 -30.94 -7.02
N PHE A 76 11.35 -31.35 -6.60
CA PHE A 76 10.12 -31.20 -7.36
C PHE A 76 9.83 -29.71 -7.65
N SER A 77 9.91 -28.87 -6.63
CA SER A 77 9.70 -27.42 -6.77
C SER A 77 10.73 -26.76 -7.67
N LEU A 78 12.01 -27.13 -7.57
CA LEU A 78 13.04 -26.65 -8.48
C LEU A 78 12.82 -27.11 -9.92
N GLY A 79 12.42 -28.37 -10.13
CA GLY A 79 12.07 -28.90 -11.45
C GLY A 79 10.92 -28.16 -12.08
N LEU A 80 9.86 -27.86 -11.34
CA LEU A 80 8.75 -27.03 -11.81
C LEU A 80 9.20 -25.60 -12.12
N CYS A 81 10.00 -24.99 -11.26
CA CYS A 81 10.53 -23.65 -11.47
C CYS A 81 11.38 -23.55 -12.74
N LEU A 82 12.25 -24.51 -12.98
CA LEU A 82 13.07 -24.60 -14.19
C LEU A 82 12.20 -24.79 -15.43
N TRP A 83 11.21 -25.65 -15.34
CA TRP A 83 10.25 -25.85 -16.44
C TRP A 83 9.51 -24.55 -16.78
N GLU A 84 9.05 -23.83 -15.76
CA GLU A 84 8.30 -22.58 -15.94
C GLU A 84 9.17 -21.47 -16.55
N LEU A 85 10.47 -21.43 -16.19
CA LEU A 85 11.43 -20.50 -16.80
C LEU A 85 11.72 -20.85 -18.27
N TRP A 86 11.72 -22.15 -18.59
CA TRP A 86 11.94 -22.63 -19.97
C TRP A 86 10.70 -22.51 -20.85
N SER A 87 9.54 -22.92 -20.33
CA SER A 87 8.27 -23.06 -21.06
C SER A 87 7.21 -22.09 -20.51
N THR A 88 7.51 -20.81 -20.62
CA THR A 88 6.73 -19.72 -20.02
C THR A 88 5.20 -19.86 -20.18
N GLY A 89 4.47 -19.95 -19.06
CA GLY A 89 3.01 -19.98 -19.01
C GLY A 89 2.38 -21.35 -18.75
N THR A 90 3.13 -22.43 -18.89
CA THR A 90 2.55 -23.78 -18.90
C THR A 90 2.06 -24.26 -17.54
N LEU A 91 2.81 -24.00 -16.47
CA LEU A 91 2.39 -24.40 -15.11
C LEU A 91 1.10 -23.70 -14.73
N PHE A 92 0.97 -22.48 -15.14
CA PHE A 92 -0.17 -21.65 -14.91
C PHE A 92 -1.41 -22.11 -15.69
N ASP A 93 -1.26 -22.33 -17.02
CA ASP A 93 -2.31 -22.88 -17.88
C ASP A 93 -2.78 -24.24 -17.35
N PHE A 94 -1.86 -25.04 -16.79
CA PHE A 94 -2.15 -26.32 -16.14
C PHE A 94 -2.99 -26.16 -14.87
N VAL A 95 -2.63 -25.26 -13.97
CA VAL A 95 -3.34 -25.04 -12.70
C VAL A 95 -4.73 -24.45 -12.92
N MET A 96 -4.90 -23.63 -13.96
CA MET A 96 -6.16 -22.91 -14.24
C MET A 96 -6.98 -23.52 -15.39
N SER A 97 -6.52 -24.60 -15.97
CA SER A 97 -7.24 -25.30 -17.04
C SER A 97 -8.51 -25.98 -16.45
N ASN A 98 -9.65 -25.69 -17.07
CA ASN A 98 -10.91 -26.38 -16.77
C ASN A 98 -11.06 -27.71 -17.53
N GLY A 99 -10.02 -28.11 -18.27
CA GLY A 99 -10.02 -29.37 -19.03
C GLY A 99 -9.50 -30.56 -18.23
N PRO A 100 -9.90 -31.80 -18.59
CA PRO A 100 -9.54 -33.00 -17.82
C PRO A 100 -8.04 -33.30 -17.82
N THR A 101 -7.31 -32.98 -18.88
CA THR A 101 -5.84 -33.15 -18.96
C THR A 101 -5.22 -32.15 -19.95
N HIS A 102 -4.05 -31.68 -19.61
CA HIS A 102 -3.26 -30.80 -20.46
C HIS A 102 -1.86 -31.39 -20.65
N GLU A 103 -1.49 -31.76 -21.88
CA GLU A 103 -0.23 -32.46 -22.19
C GLU A 103 1.02 -31.72 -21.67
N ARG A 104 1.04 -30.39 -21.82
CA ARG A 104 2.14 -29.55 -21.29
C ARG A 104 2.22 -29.59 -19.78
N GLY A 105 1.06 -29.66 -19.08
CA GLY A 105 0.99 -29.80 -17.63
C GLY A 105 1.59 -31.13 -17.16
N LEU A 106 1.31 -32.22 -17.86
CA LEU A 106 1.93 -33.52 -17.56
C LEU A 106 3.44 -33.48 -17.74
N ARG A 107 3.96 -32.78 -18.75
CA ARG A 107 5.41 -32.57 -18.92
C ARG A 107 6.01 -31.74 -17.78
N ALA A 108 5.31 -30.72 -17.30
CA ALA A 108 5.73 -29.93 -16.15
C ALA A 108 5.83 -30.80 -14.88
N VAL A 109 4.80 -31.64 -14.61
CA VAL A 109 4.80 -32.59 -13.49
C VAL A 109 5.93 -33.60 -13.66
N ALA A 110 6.16 -34.16 -14.85
CA ALA A 110 7.28 -35.06 -15.12
C ALA A 110 8.63 -34.39 -14.85
N CYS A 111 8.80 -33.11 -15.21
CA CYS A 111 9.99 -32.32 -14.87
C CYS A 111 10.13 -32.14 -13.34
N GLY A 112 9.03 -31.92 -12.64
CA GLY A 112 9.01 -31.86 -11.18
C GLY A 112 9.44 -33.18 -10.55
N VAL A 113 8.88 -34.30 -10.99
CA VAL A 113 9.24 -35.66 -10.52
C VAL A 113 10.70 -35.99 -10.82
N GLY A 114 11.16 -35.69 -12.04
CA GLY A 114 12.57 -35.82 -12.43
C GLY A 114 13.49 -34.98 -11.52
N GLY A 115 13.10 -33.73 -11.27
CA GLY A 115 13.78 -32.84 -10.34
C GLY A 115 13.85 -33.41 -8.93
N ALA A 116 12.75 -34.00 -8.43
CA ALA A 116 12.72 -34.66 -7.12
C ALA A 116 13.74 -35.80 -7.02
N GLY A 117 13.78 -36.67 -8.03
CA GLY A 117 14.71 -37.79 -8.10
C GLY A 117 16.16 -37.32 -8.18
N VAL A 118 16.51 -36.46 -9.14
CA VAL A 118 17.86 -35.95 -9.36
C VAL A 118 18.38 -35.19 -8.14
N PHE A 119 17.59 -34.29 -7.59
CA PHE A 119 17.99 -33.48 -6.42
C PHE A 119 18.23 -34.34 -5.20
N SER A 120 17.31 -35.30 -4.91
CA SER A 120 17.46 -36.22 -3.79
C SER A 120 18.73 -37.10 -3.95
N LEU A 121 18.96 -37.62 -5.15
CA LEU A 121 20.17 -38.42 -5.45
C LEU A 121 21.43 -37.60 -5.24
N ILE A 122 21.50 -36.37 -5.79
CA ILE A 122 22.66 -35.48 -5.58
C ILE A 122 22.89 -35.23 -4.10
N ALA A 123 21.84 -34.91 -3.34
CA ALA A 123 21.95 -34.68 -1.89
C ALA A 123 22.49 -35.90 -1.16
N LEU A 124 21.99 -37.11 -1.46
CA LEU A 124 22.46 -38.37 -0.86
C LEU A 124 23.89 -38.68 -1.23
N VAL A 125 24.30 -38.51 -2.49
CA VAL A 125 25.68 -38.72 -2.96
C VAL A 125 26.65 -37.75 -2.25
N LEU A 126 26.26 -36.48 -2.10
CA LEU A 126 27.07 -35.49 -1.39
C LEU A 126 27.23 -35.83 0.10
N LEU A 127 26.15 -36.29 0.76
CA LEU A 127 26.20 -36.75 2.15
C LEU A 127 27.06 -38.02 2.29
N ALA A 128 26.91 -38.98 1.38
CA ALA A 128 27.72 -40.19 1.36
C ALA A 128 29.21 -39.89 1.19
N ARG A 129 29.59 -39.06 0.20
CA ARG A 129 31.00 -38.63 -0.01
C ARG A 129 31.61 -37.95 1.20
N ARG A 130 30.80 -37.24 1.98
CA ARG A 130 31.22 -36.58 3.23
C ARG A 130 31.13 -37.48 4.46
N ARG A 131 30.74 -38.75 4.30
CA ARG A 131 30.48 -39.72 5.40
C ARG A 131 29.43 -39.22 6.41
N LEU A 132 28.45 -38.43 5.92
CA LEU A 132 27.38 -37.83 6.70
C LEU A 132 26.01 -38.46 6.41
N LEU A 133 25.95 -39.64 5.80
CA LEU A 133 24.72 -40.34 5.43
C LEU A 133 24.09 -40.97 6.68
N ARG A 134 23.33 -40.16 7.44
CA ARG A 134 22.63 -40.53 8.67
C ARG A 134 21.23 -39.89 8.63
N GLY A 135 20.22 -40.55 9.20
CA GLY A 135 18.85 -40.12 9.18
C GLY A 135 18.63 -38.70 9.76
N ASP A 136 19.28 -38.41 10.89
CA ASP A 136 19.23 -37.10 11.54
C ASP A 136 19.85 -35.96 10.68
N VAL A 137 20.86 -36.29 9.90
CA VAL A 137 21.55 -35.35 9.00
C VAL A 137 20.69 -35.09 7.76
N ILE A 138 20.05 -36.12 7.20
CA ILE A 138 19.11 -36.00 6.07
C ILE A 138 17.92 -35.12 6.48
N GLU A 139 17.35 -35.35 7.67
CA GLU A 139 16.26 -34.53 8.20
C GLU A 139 16.70 -33.08 8.38
N ARG A 140 17.86 -32.81 8.99
CA ARG A 140 18.40 -31.45 9.14
C ARG A 140 18.61 -30.76 7.81
N LEU A 141 19.12 -31.47 6.79
CA LEU A 141 19.29 -30.93 5.45
C LEU A 141 17.94 -30.58 4.81
N GLY A 142 16.95 -31.47 4.90
CA GLY A 142 15.59 -31.23 4.43
C GLY A 142 14.97 -30.01 5.10
N ARG A 143 15.00 -29.94 6.44
CA ARG A 143 14.48 -28.75 7.19
C ARG A 143 15.17 -27.46 6.78
N ARG A 144 16.47 -27.52 6.49
CA ARG A 144 17.24 -26.34 6.11
C ARG A 144 16.93 -25.84 4.70
N LEU A 145 16.60 -26.75 3.80
CA LEU A 145 16.23 -26.46 2.41
C LEU A 145 14.71 -26.28 2.23
N SER A 146 13.91 -26.47 3.28
CA SER A 146 12.44 -26.39 3.18
C SER A 146 11.89 -25.09 2.57
N PRO A 147 12.51 -23.88 2.71
CA PRO A 147 11.98 -22.70 2.01
C PRO A 147 12.01 -22.81 0.48
N VAL A 148 12.92 -23.64 -0.06
CA VAL A 148 13.05 -23.84 -1.52
C VAL A 148 11.84 -24.60 -2.10
N THR A 149 11.06 -25.29 -1.27
CA THR A 149 9.78 -25.91 -1.69
C THR A 149 8.77 -24.88 -2.25
N LEU A 150 8.95 -23.61 -1.96
CA LEU A 150 8.11 -22.50 -2.48
C LEU A 150 8.64 -21.93 -3.80
N ALA A 151 9.79 -22.38 -4.30
CA ALA A 151 10.41 -21.81 -5.49
C ALA A 151 9.53 -21.87 -6.74
N ALA A 152 8.70 -22.93 -6.89
CA ALA A 152 7.77 -23.05 -8.01
C ALA A 152 6.71 -21.95 -8.07
N LEU A 153 6.40 -21.30 -6.93
CA LEU A 153 5.42 -20.21 -6.87
C LEU A 153 6.01 -18.86 -7.32
N LEU A 154 7.33 -18.69 -7.25
CA LEU A 154 7.98 -17.42 -7.58
C LEU A 154 7.73 -16.98 -9.04
N PRO A 155 7.91 -17.81 -10.08
CA PRO A 155 7.61 -17.41 -11.46
C PRO A 155 6.16 -16.98 -11.66
N LEU A 156 5.20 -17.59 -10.94
CA LEU A 156 3.79 -17.21 -11.00
C LEU A 156 3.55 -15.82 -10.43
N MET A 157 4.23 -15.46 -9.33
CA MET A 157 4.06 -14.15 -8.68
C MET A 157 4.50 -12.99 -9.58
N PHE A 158 5.47 -13.21 -10.48
CA PHE A 158 6.04 -12.18 -11.35
C PHE A 158 5.45 -12.21 -12.78
N ARG A 159 4.19 -12.65 -12.93
CA ARG A 159 3.43 -12.66 -14.19
C ARG A 159 2.21 -11.73 -14.13
N TRP A 160 2.45 -10.42 -14.26
CA TRP A 160 1.42 -9.40 -14.09
C TRP A 160 0.18 -9.58 -14.98
N ARG A 161 0.37 -9.95 -16.27
CA ARG A 161 -0.76 -10.17 -17.23
C ARG A 161 -1.75 -11.22 -16.73
N PHE A 162 -1.23 -12.21 -16.03
CA PHE A 162 -2.03 -13.32 -15.56
C PHE A 162 -3.00 -12.91 -14.46
N TRP A 163 -2.57 -12.05 -13.56
CA TRP A 163 -3.35 -11.63 -12.39
C TRP A 163 -4.34 -10.50 -12.69
N GLN A 164 -4.49 -10.09 -13.95
CA GLN A 164 -5.49 -9.11 -14.39
C GLN A 164 -6.85 -9.77 -14.67
N GLY A 165 -7.89 -8.95 -14.86
CA GLY A 165 -9.21 -9.42 -15.30
C GLY A 165 -9.99 -10.17 -14.22
N GLY A 166 -9.98 -9.67 -12.97
CA GLY A 166 -10.76 -10.24 -11.85
C GLY A 166 -10.02 -11.28 -11.03
N ARG A 167 -8.73 -11.53 -11.31
CA ARG A 167 -7.89 -12.50 -10.58
C ARG A 167 -7.05 -11.86 -9.48
N GLU A 168 -7.19 -10.56 -9.26
CA GLU A 168 -6.43 -9.79 -8.27
C GLU A 168 -6.63 -10.33 -6.85
N VAL A 169 -7.85 -10.76 -6.50
CA VAL A 169 -8.14 -11.35 -5.19
C VAL A 169 -7.41 -12.68 -5.00
N VAL A 170 -7.38 -13.53 -6.03
CA VAL A 170 -6.66 -14.82 -5.99
C VAL A 170 -5.17 -14.57 -5.82
N PHE A 171 -4.61 -13.57 -6.52
CA PHE A 171 -3.22 -13.15 -6.33
C PHE A 171 -2.94 -12.75 -4.88
N LEU A 172 -3.77 -11.87 -4.30
CA LEU A 172 -3.59 -11.40 -2.92
C LEU A 172 -3.66 -12.56 -1.91
N LEU A 173 -4.60 -13.49 -2.08
CA LEU A 173 -4.71 -14.67 -1.23
C LEU A 173 -3.50 -15.60 -1.39
N LEU A 174 -3.00 -15.80 -2.60
CA LEU A 174 -1.81 -16.62 -2.84
C LEU A 174 -0.55 -15.97 -2.25
N VAL A 175 -0.39 -14.65 -2.36
CA VAL A 175 0.69 -13.91 -1.70
C VAL A 175 0.59 -14.05 -0.18
N LEU A 176 -0.63 -13.99 0.39
CA LEU A 176 -0.85 -14.18 1.82
C LEU A 176 -0.32 -15.55 2.28
N VAL A 177 -0.72 -16.63 1.60
CA VAL A 177 -0.25 -17.99 1.89
C VAL A 177 1.26 -18.09 1.72
N LEU A 178 1.81 -17.55 0.62
CA LEU A 178 3.25 -17.58 0.32
C LEU A 178 4.07 -16.87 1.42
N VAL A 179 3.64 -15.70 1.87
CA VAL A 179 4.33 -14.88 2.89
C VAL A 179 4.39 -15.61 4.23
N PHE A 180 3.26 -16.14 4.72
CA PHE A 180 3.22 -16.85 6.00
C PHE A 180 3.92 -18.22 5.94
N SER A 181 3.81 -18.93 4.82
CA SER A 181 4.57 -20.16 4.58
C SER A 181 6.07 -19.88 4.55
N THR A 182 6.50 -18.84 3.83
CA THR A 182 7.91 -18.39 3.81
C THR A 182 8.40 -18.05 5.21
N GLN A 183 7.63 -17.29 5.99
CA GLN A 183 7.98 -16.94 7.37
C GLN A 183 8.25 -18.22 8.20
N LYS A 184 7.35 -19.22 8.12
CA LYS A 184 7.45 -20.43 8.90
C LYS A 184 8.62 -21.30 8.45
N LEU A 185 8.75 -21.56 7.14
CA LEU A 185 9.80 -22.40 6.59
C LEU A 185 11.20 -21.79 6.76
N VAL A 186 11.34 -20.48 6.54
CA VAL A 186 12.62 -19.78 6.79
C VAL A 186 12.96 -19.80 8.28
N GLN A 187 11.98 -19.65 9.18
CA GLN A 187 12.22 -19.78 10.62
C GLN A 187 12.77 -21.17 10.97
N VAL A 188 12.14 -22.24 10.47
CA VAL A 188 12.60 -23.62 10.67
C VAL A 188 14.01 -23.82 10.10
N ALA A 189 14.22 -23.37 8.87
CA ALA A 189 15.53 -23.50 8.22
C ALA A 189 16.67 -22.82 8.98
N LEU A 190 16.43 -21.60 9.48
CA LEU A 190 17.43 -20.82 10.21
C LEU A 190 17.62 -21.30 11.66
N ALA A 191 16.60 -21.89 12.29
CA ALA A 191 16.69 -22.50 13.60
C ALA A 191 17.48 -23.84 13.57
N THR A 192 17.38 -24.56 12.46
CA THR A 192 18.09 -25.86 12.28
C THR A 192 19.61 -25.66 12.17
N GLU A 193 20.39 -26.57 12.72
CA GLU A 193 21.85 -26.53 12.62
C GLU A 193 22.37 -26.75 11.20
N PRO A 194 23.42 -26.03 10.78
CA PRO A 194 23.99 -26.21 9.45
C PRO A 194 24.61 -27.62 9.34
N VAL A 195 24.31 -28.30 8.23
CA VAL A 195 24.88 -29.60 7.89
C VAL A 195 26.31 -29.45 7.35
N PHE A 196 26.55 -28.37 6.60
CA PHE A 196 27.84 -28.03 6.02
C PHE A 196 28.38 -26.74 6.63
N GLY A 197 29.70 -26.63 6.77
CA GLY A 197 30.36 -25.38 7.14
C GLY A 197 30.14 -24.28 6.11
N ARG A 198 30.28 -23.04 6.53
CA ARG A 198 30.18 -21.89 5.57
C ARG A 198 31.31 -21.99 4.54
N PRO A 199 31.04 -21.58 3.28
CA PRO A 199 32.11 -21.43 2.30
C PRO A 199 33.10 -20.36 2.73
N ARG A 200 34.40 -20.66 2.67
CA ARG A 200 35.48 -19.75 3.09
C ARG A 200 35.45 -18.39 2.37
N PHE A 201 34.95 -18.34 1.13
CA PHE A 201 34.83 -17.08 0.41
C PHE A 201 33.78 -16.14 1.07
N LEU A 202 32.69 -16.72 1.58
CA LEU A 202 31.63 -15.93 2.26
C LEU A 202 32.15 -15.38 3.59
N ASP A 203 32.96 -16.16 4.33
CA ASP A 203 33.58 -15.67 5.56
C ASP A 203 34.57 -14.52 5.27
N ARG A 204 35.32 -14.56 4.14
CA ARG A 204 36.16 -13.44 3.69
C ARG A 204 35.33 -12.21 3.34
N VAL A 205 34.32 -12.36 2.51
CA VAL A 205 33.41 -11.24 2.13
C VAL A 205 32.80 -10.59 3.37
N LEU A 206 32.34 -11.38 4.33
CA LEU A 206 31.76 -10.86 5.58
C LEU A 206 32.84 -10.17 6.45
N ALA A 207 34.06 -10.66 6.48
CA ALA A 207 35.17 -10.05 7.19
C ALA A 207 35.59 -8.74 6.53
N ASP A 208 35.72 -8.69 5.20
CA ASP A 208 36.02 -7.49 4.45
C ASP A 208 34.91 -6.40 4.64
N PHE A 209 33.64 -6.83 4.59
CA PHE A 209 32.52 -5.95 4.87
C PHE A 209 32.54 -5.41 6.32
N ALA A 210 32.88 -6.25 7.30
CA ALA A 210 33.02 -5.84 8.70
C ALA A 210 34.21 -4.89 8.90
N SER A 211 35.29 -5.05 8.14
CA SER A 211 36.49 -4.18 8.19
C SER A 211 36.23 -2.77 7.72
N MET A 212 35.19 -2.53 6.90
CA MET A 212 34.79 -1.19 6.45
C MET A 212 34.30 -0.27 7.58
N GLY A 213 34.09 -0.79 8.81
CA GLY A 213 33.82 0.02 10.01
C GLY A 213 32.64 0.98 9.84
N ARG A 214 32.88 2.29 10.02
CA ARG A 214 31.83 3.34 9.89
C ARG A 214 31.20 3.39 8.51
N LEU A 215 31.93 3.06 7.43
CA LEU A 215 31.39 3.06 6.07
C LEU A 215 30.23 2.05 5.94
N SER A 216 30.45 0.81 6.38
CA SER A 216 29.43 -0.26 6.29
C SER A 216 28.25 -0.04 7.22
N VAL A 217 28.45 0.63 8.37
CA VAL A 217 27.42 0.77 9.41
C VAL A 217 26.62 2.06 9.30
N THR A 218 27.22 3.14 8.83
CA THR A 218 26.59 4.46 8.83
C THR A 218 26.34 4.99 7.41
N TRP A 219 27.39 5.07 6.60
CA TRP A 219 27.30 5.75 5.31
C TRP A 219 26.62 4.91 4.22
N LEU A 220 26.96 3.65 4.11
CA LEU A 220 26.41 2.80 3.05
C LEU A 220 24.89 2.59 3.18
N PRO A 221 24.32 2.28 4.38
CA PRO A 221 22.87 2.23 4.54
C PRO A 221 22.18 3.56 4.20
N PHE A 222 22.77 4.68 4.59
CA PHE A 222 22.20 5.99 4.29
C PHE A 222 22.29 6.33 2.79
N ALA A 223 23.42 6.00 2.13
CA ALA A 223 23.59 6.17 0.69
C ALA A 223 22.57 5.35 -0.11
N ILE A 224 22.28 4.11 0.30
CA ILE A 224 21.24 3.29 -0.32
C ILE A 224 19.86 3.95 -0.19
N VAL A 225 19.52 4.49 0.98
CA VAL A 225 18.26 5.23 1.17
C VAL A 225 18.22 6.44 0.24
N PHE A 226 19.29 7.21 0.18
CA PHE A 226 19.37 8.39 -0.69
C PHE A 226 19.21 8.02 -2.18
N LEU A 227 19.87 6.95 -2.64
CA LEU A 227 19.74 6.45 -4.00
C LEU A 227 18.32 5.97 -4.30
N ALA A 228 17.68 5.29 -3.35
CA ALA A 228 16.29 4.85 -3.48
C ALA A 228 15.33 6.04 -3.60
N VAL A 229 15.56 7.11 -2.80
CA VAL A 229 14.81 8.37 -2.89
C VAL A 229 15.04 9.05 -4.25
N ALA A 230 16.29 9.14 -4.70
CA ALA A 230 16.62 9.74 -5.98
C ALA A 230 15.98 8.98 -7.15
N ALA A 231 16.04 7.63 -7.12
CA ALA A 231 15.40 6.80 -8.13
C ALA A 231 13.87 6.98 -8.14
N TYR A 232 13.24 7.00 -6.96
CA TYR A 232 11.79 7.24 -6.81
C TYR A 232 11.41 8.63 -7.37
N ALA A 233 12.06 9.67 -6.91
CA ALA A 233 11.73 11.05 -7.28
C ALA A 233 11.95 11.31 -8.79
N THR A 234 13.03 10.77 -9.35
CA THR A 234 13.31 10.88 -10.79
C THR A 234 12.26 10.12 -11.61
N TYR A 235 11.95 8.88 -11.23
CA TYR A 235 10.98 8.04 -11.94
C TYR A 235 9.58 8.66 -11.92
N PHE A 236 9.04 8.92 -10.73
CA PHE A 236 7.69 9.48 -10.61
C PHE A 236 7.60 10.92 -11.11
N GLY A 237 8.60 11.76 -10.82
CA GLY A 237 8.63 13.12 -11.34
C GLY A 237 8.64 13.18 -12.86
N TYR A 238 9.42 12.31 -13.51
CA TYR A 238 9.42 12.20 -14.97
C TYR A 238 8.05 11.77 -15.52
N HIS A 239 7.48 10.68 -15.00
CA HIS A 239 6.24 10.14 -15.54
C HIS A 239 5.03 11.04 -15.29
N THR A 240 4.91 11.68 -14.11
CA THR A 240 3.83 12.63 -13.84
C THR A 240 3.91 13.87 -14.71
N VAL A 241 5.12 14.39 -14.97
CA VAL A 241 5.31 15.49 -15.93
C VAL A 241 4.95 15.08 -17.36
N VAL A 242 5.33 13.87 -17.79
CA VAL A 242 4.95 13.36 -19.11
C VAL A 242 3.44 13.22 -19.23
N HIS A 243 2.77 12.67 -18.21
CA HIS A 243 1.31 12.53 -18.15
C HIS A 243 0.61 13.89 -18.28
N HIS A 244 1.05 14.87 -17.51
CA HIS A 244 0.56 16.26 -17.61
C HIS A 244 0.76 16.82 -19.03
N ARG A 245 1.97 16.70 -19.58
CA ARG A 245 2.28 17.20 -20.94
C ARG A 245 1.49 16.50 -22.05
N ASN A 246 1.03 15.27 -21.81
CA ASN A 246 0.14 14.54 -22.71
C ASN A 246 -1.34 14.97 -22.57
N VAL A 247 -1.62 16.03 -21.77
CA VAL A 247 -2.97 16.58 -21.53
C VAL A 247 -3.92 15.53 -20.91
N LEU A 248 -3.41 14.80 -19.91
CA LEU A 248 -4.16 13.74 -19.22
C LEU A 248 -4.48 14.08 -17.75
N SER A 249 -4.02 15.22 -17.24
CA SER A 249 -4.28 15.69 -15.88
C SER A 249 -5.67 16.32 -15.72
N SER A 250 -6.17 16.36 -14.47
CA SER A 250 -7.51 16.81 -14.11
C SER A 250 -7.55 18.27 -13.66
N SER A 251 -8.64 18.95 -14.02
CA SER A 251 -8.95 20.33 -13.60
C SER A 251 -9.12 20.48 -12.10
N LEU A 252 -9.93 19.59 -11.50
CA LEU A 252 -10.32 19.69 -10.09
C LEU A 252 -9.28 19.11 -9.13
N ASP A 253 -8.20 18.57 -9.68
CA ASP A 253 -7.03 18.11 -8.93
C ASP A 253 -5.84 19.04 -9.22
N LEU A 254 -5.03 18.75 -10.24
CA LEU A 254 -3.82 19.52 -10.55
C LEU A 254 -4.12 21.00 -10.91
N GLY A 255 -5.12 21.25 -11.76
CA GLY A 255 -5.46 22.61 -12.21
C GLY A 255 -5.94 23.51 -11.07
N LEU A 256 -6.75 22.98 -10.18
CA LEU A 256 -7.26 23.66 -9.00
C LEU A 256 -6.12 24.05 -8.06
N GLU A 257 -5.23 23.10 -7.74
CA GLU A 257 -4.16 23.30 -6.77
C GLU A 257 -3.07 24.24 -7.31
N GLU A 258 -2.71 24.13 -8.58
CA GLU A 258 -1.80 25.10 -9.21
C GLU A 258 -2.38 26.51 -9.16
N ASN A 259 -3.68 26.67 -9.45
CA ASN A 259 -4.33 27.97 -9.44
C ASN A 259 -4.38 28.60 -8.04
N VAL A 260 -4.54 27.81 -6.97
CA VAL A 260 -4.39 28.26 -5.57
C VAL A 260 -3.00 28.83 -5.32
N ILE A 261 -1.95 28.08 -5.70
CA ILE A 261 -0.55 28.48 -5.48
C ILE A 261 -0.21 29.72 -6.31
N TRP A 262 -0.67 29.78 -7.56
CA TRP A 262 -0.45 30.92 -8.44
C TRP A 262 -1.11 32.19 -7.88
N ASN A 263 -2.38 32.12 -7.45
CA ASN A 263 -3.08 33.27 -6.85
C ASN A 263 -2.43 33.70 -5.52
N ALA A 264 -1.99 32.75 -4.69
CA ALA A 264 -1.26 33.06 -3.46
C ALA A 264 0.01 33.90 -3.74
N LEU A 265 0.76 33.52 -4.79
CA LEU A 265 2.00 34.20 -5.18
C LEU A 265 1.76 35.60 -5.76
N HIS A 266 0.71 35.77 -6.61
CA HIS A 266 0.54 37.02 -7.39
C HIS A 266 -0.43 38.01 -6.77
N SER A 267 -1.44 37.55 -6.04
CA SER A 267 -2.46 38.42 -5.45
C SER A 267 -2.47 38.41 -3.93
N GLY A 268 -1.69 37.53 -3.28
CA GLY A 268 -1.76 37.31 -1.85
C GLY A 268 -3.09 36.75 -1.36
N ALA A 269 -4.00 36.40 -2.28
CA ALA A 269 -5.33 35.90 -1.93
C ALA A 269 -5.26 34.46 -1.44
N LEU A 270 -5.64 34.27 -0.17
CA LEU A 270 -5.63 32.98 0.47
C LEU A 270 -6.73 32.07 -0.10
N PHE A 271 -6.36 30.84 -0.45
CA PHE A 271 -7.24 29.78 -0.97
C PHE A 271 -8.08 30.13 -2.21
N LYS A 272 -7.75 31.24 -2.87
CA LYS A 272 -8.44 31.64 -4.09
C LYS A 272 -8.13 30.66 -5.22
N THR A 273 -9.19 30.13 -5.84
CA THR A 273 -9.09 29.24 -7.00
C THR A 273 -10.30 29.44 -7.89
N THR A 274 -10.12 29.45 -9.19
CA THR A 274 -11.19 29.72 -10.15
C THR A 274 -11.69 28.50 -10.91
N PRO A 275 -10.95 27.40 -11.05
CA PRO A 275 -11.48 26.12 -11.51
C PRO A 275 -12.66 25.62 -10.64
N TYR A 276 -12.66 25.94 -9.34
CA TYR A 276 -13.74 25.61 -8.43
C TYR A 276 -14.39 26.90 -7.89
N GLY A 277 -15.72 27.01 -8.03
CA GLY A 277 -16.48 28.17 -7.54
C GLY A 277 -16.39 29.44 -8.41
N GLY A 278 -15.76 29.38 -9.59
CA GLY A 278 -15.69 30.47 -10.53
C GLY A 278 -14.90 31.70 -10.05
N PRO A 279 -15.30 32.93 -10.41
CA PRO A 279 -14.55 34.16 -10.11
C PRO A 279 -14.30 34.41 -8.61
N THR A 280 -15.20 33.95 -7.76
CA THR A 280 -15.17 34.10 -6.29
C THR A 280 -14.77 32.81 -5.57
N GLY A 281 -14.31 31.82 -6.33
CA GLY A 281 -13.96 30.51 -5.79
C GLY A 281 -12.91 30.57 -4.69
N ASN A 282 -13.15 29.84 -3.60
CA ASN A 282 -12.27 29.75 -2.46
C ASN A 282 -12.29 28.32 -1.89
N LEU A 283 -11.11 27.75 -1.69
CA LEU A 283 -10.97 26.34 -1.30
C LEU A 283 -11.05 26.11 0.21
N ILE A 284 -10.93 27.15 1.07
CA ILE A 284 -10.86 26.97 2.53
C ILE A 284 -12.07 26.25 3.12
N GLY A 285 -13.24 26.39 2.51
CA GLY A 285 -14.44 25.64 2.93
C GLY A 285 -14.36 24.14 2.63
N GLU A 286 -13.56 23.74 1.66
CA GLU A 286 -13.34 22.33 1.28
C GLU A 286 -12.10 21.76 1.96
N HIS A 287 -10.96 22.45 1.77
CA HIS A 287 -9.66 22.03 2.30
C HIS A 287 -8.84 23.20 2.81
N ALA A 288 -8.26 23.04 4.01
CA ALA A 288 -7.37 24.00 4.64
C ALA A 288 -5.90 23.62 4.42
N ALA A 289 -5.46 23.60 3.16
CA ALA A 289 -4.09 23.23 2.77
C ALA A 289 -3.13 24.43 2.77
N TYR A 290 -2.75 24.91 3.95
CA TYR A 290 -1.80 26.03 4.09
C TYR A 290 -0.40 25.74 3.52
N LEU A 291 -0.06 24.48 3.26
CA LEU A 291 1.21 24.09 2.63
C LEU A 291 1.39 24.73 1.26
N SER A 292 0.31 25.12 0.57
CA SER A 292 0.33 25.88 -0.68
C SER A 292 1.20 27.12 -0.58
N TYR A 293 1.17 27.83 0.57
CA TYR A 293 1.98 29.06 0.80
C TYR A 293 3.45 28.75 1.06
N VAL A 294 3.75 27.60 1.67
CA VAL A 294 5.13 27.13 1.86
C VAL A 294 5.73 26.69 0.52
N ILE A 295 4.91 26.17 -0.39
CA ILE A 295 5.30 25.74 -1.74
C ILE A 295 5.43 26.95 -2.70
N ALA A 296 4.64 27.99 -2.53
CA ALA A 296 4.58 29.14 -3.44
C ALA A 296 5.96 29.77 -3.77
N PRO A 297 6.91 29.97 -2.83
CA PRO A 297 8.25 30.46 -3.16
C PRO A 297 9.05 29.51 -4.06
N LEU A 298 8.88 28.19 -3.90
CA LEU A 298 9.52 27.20 -4.78
C LEU A 298 8.87 27.19 -6.16
N TYR A 299 7.54 27.30 -6.21
CA TYR A 299 6.78 27.43 -7.46
C TYR A 299 7.16 28.71 -8.23
N ALA A 300 7.54 29.81 -7.54
CA ALA A 300 7.98 31.06 -8.16
C ALA A 300 9.21 30.91 -9.09
N ILE A 301 10.03 29.87 -8.88
CA ILE A 301 11.21 29.58 -9.71
C ILE A 301 10.80 29.18 -11.13
N HIS A 302 9.73 28.37 -11.25
CA HIS A 302 9.18 27.94 -12.53
C HIS A 302 7.67 27.73 -12.36
N GLN A 303 6.89 28.76 -12.75
CA GLN A 303 5.45 28.86 -12.49
C GLN A 303 4.62 27.99 -13.44
N ARG A 304 4.74 26.68 -13.27
CA ARG A 304 4.05 25.67 -14.05
C ARG A 304 3.67 24.46 -13.19
N ALA A 305 2.63 23.75 -13.59
CA ALA A 305 2.15 22.55 -12.93
C ALA A 305 3.24 21.46 -12.74
N GLU A 306 4.20 21.39 -13.68
CA GLU A 306 5.31 20.42 -13.58
C GLU A 306 6.14 20.62 -12.30
N THR A 307 6.28 21.87 -11.81
CA THR A 307 7.03 22.17 -10.59
C THR A 307 6.42 21.51 -9.37
N ILE A 308 5.11 21.58 -9.22
CA ILE A 308 4.43 20.97 -8.07
C ILE A 308 4.37 19.44 -8.19
N LEU A 309 4.29 18.87 -9.40
CA LEU A 309 4.38 17.43 -9.63
C LEU A 309 5.76 16.86 -9.25
N ILE A 310 6.85 17.55 -9.65
CA ILE A 310 8.22 17.17 -9.27
C ILE A 310 8.39 17.28 -7.75
N LEU A 311 7.90 18.36 -7.14
CA LEU A 311 7.97 18.56 -5.70
C LEU A 311 7.19 17.49 -4.94
N GLN A 312 6.03 17.07 -5.44
CA GLN A 312 5.28 15.95 -4.89
C GLN A 312 6.12 14.66 -4.88
N ALA A 313 6.70 14.29 -6.01
CA ALA A 313 7.54 13.09 -6.12
C ALA A 313 8.77 13.16 -5.18
N LEU A 314 9.39 14.33 -5.05
CA LEU A 314 10.51 14.58 -4.14
C LEU A 314 10.10 14.42 -2.66
N LEU A 315 8.95 14.97 -2.24
CA LEU A 315 8.50 14.90 -0.85
C LEU A 315 8.00 13.51 -0.49
N ILE A 316 7.26 12.85 -1.39
CA ILE A 316 6.78 11.48 -1.15
C ILE A 316 7.96 10.51 -1.06
N GLY A 317 8.85 10.49 -2.05
CA GLY A 317 10.05 9.65 -2.00
C GLY A 317 11.00 10.05 -0.86
N GLY A 318 11.18 11.36 -0.66
CA GLY A 318 12.02 11.95 0.37
C GLY A 318 11.61 11.59 1.79
N ALA A 319 10.35 11.25 2.02
CA ALA A 319 9.85 10.76 3.32
C ALA A 319 10.59 9.50 3.81
N ALA A 320 11.21 8.72 2.92
CA ALA A 320 12.08 7.61 3.31
C ALA A 320 13.27 8.06 4.21
N ILE A 321 13.74 9.31 4.09
CA ILE A 321 14.83 9.84 4.91
C ILE A 321 14.41 10.00 6.37
N PRO A 322 13.36 10.78 6.73
CA PRO A 322 12.93 10.86 8.11
C PRO A 322 12.42 9.52 8.65
N LEU A 323 11.83 8.65 7.81
CA LEU A 323 11.48 7.28 8.21
C LEU A 323 12.72 6.48 8.63
N TYR A 324 13.80 6.52 7.84
CA TYR A 324 15.09 5.93 8.20
C TYR A 324 15.60 6.46 9.53
N LEU A 325 15.55 7.77 9.73
CA LEU A 325 16.03 8.43 10.96
C LEU A 325 15.18 8.01 12.18
N VAL A 326 13.86 7.90 12.05
CA VAL A 326 12.96 7.36 13.09
C VAL A 326 13.30 5.89 13.36
N ALA A 327 13.43 5.07 12.33
CA ALA A 327 13.77 3.66 12.46
C ALA A 327 15.11 3.47 13.18
N ARG A 328 16.11 4.32 12.93
CA ARG A 328 17.43 4.31 13.60
C ARG A 328 17.36 4.54 15.12
N LYS A 329 16.25 5.10 15.64
CA LYS A 329 16.05 5.22 17.09
C LYS A 329 15.70 3.88 17.76
N TYR A 330 15.30 2.89 16.97
CA TYR A 330 14.79 1.60 17.46
C TYR A 330 15.52 0.39 16.87
N LEU A 331 16.03 0.51 15.67
CA LEU A 331 16.58 -0.58 14.85
C LEU A 331 18.06 -0.34 14.50
N GLY A 332 18.75 -1.40 14.12
CA GLY A 332 20.09 -1.32 13.54
C GLY A 332 20.06 -0.66 12.15
N PRO A 333 21.23 -0.17 11.66
CA PRO A 333 21.29 0.63 10.43
C PRO A 333 20.74 -0.09 9.19
N TRP A 334 21.09 -1.33 8.98
CA TRP A 334 20.67 -2.14 7.85
C TRP A 334 19.16 -2.44 7.84
N LEU A 335 18.61 -2.74 9.00
CA LEU A 335 17.15 -2.98 9.09
C LEU A 335 16.39 -1.66 8.93
N SER A 336 16.93 -0.54 9.39
CA SER A 336 16.35 0.79 9.16
C SER A 336 16.39 1.17 7.68
N CYS A 337 17.50 0.88 6.99
CA CYS A 337 17.62 1.04 5.54
C CYS A 337 16.57 0.19 4.81
N LEU A 338 16.42 -1.06 5.19
CA LEU A 338 15.44 -1.97 4.59
C LEU A 338 14.00 -1.47 4.77
N VAL A 339 13.66 -0.93 5.95
CA VAL A 339 12.34 -0.31 6.20
C VAL A 339 12.11 0.88 5.26
N ALA A 340 13.12 1.72 5.03
CA ALA A 340 13.03 2.83 4.09
C ALA A 340 12.88 2.35 2.63
N VAL A 341 13.57 1.29 2.24
CA VAL A 341 13.41 0.67 0.91
C VAL A 341 12.02 0.03 0.76
N TRP A 342 11.51 -0.65 1.79
CA TRP A 342 10.12 -1.17 1.77
C TRP A 342 9.10 -0.04 1.58
N TYR A 343 9.33 1.13 2.19
CA TYR A 343 8.46 2.29 1.97
C TYR A 343 8.48 2.74 0.51
N VAL A 344 9.65 2.90 -0.09
CA VAL A 344 9.79 3.32 -1.50
C VAL A 344 9.11 2.33 -2.46
N LEU A 345 9.14 1.03 -2.13
CA LEU A 345 8.50 -0.04 -2.91
C LEU A 345 7.04 -0.29 -2.55
N TYR A 346 6.45 0.42 -1.59
CA TYR A 346 5.10 0.20 -1.10
C TYR A 346 4.05 0.62 -2.13
N PRO A 347 3.22 -0.31 -2.69
CA PRO A 347 2.33 -0.01 -3.82
C PRO A 347 1.33 1.13 -3.58
N PRO A 348 0.70 1.27 -2.38
CA PRO A 348 -0.24 2.36 -2.12
C PRO A 348 0.38 3.76 -2.25
N LEU A 349 1.70 3.87 -2.17
CA LEU A 349 2.44 5.10 -2.39
C LEU A 349 2.50 5.48 -3.87
N HIS A 350 2.63 4.47 -4.73
CA HIS A 350 2.81 4.68 -6.17
C HIS A 350 1.53 5.21 -6.83
N GLY A 351 0.38 4.62 -6.51
CA GLY A 351 -0.91 5.08 -7.03
C GLY A 351 -1.22 6.51 -6.62
N SER A 352 -0.99 6.84 -5.35
CA SER A 352 -1.16 8.21 -4.83
C SER A 352 -0.30 9.24 -5.55
N ASN A 353 0.93 8.87 -5.95
CA ASN A 353 1.84 9.79 -6.64
C ASN A 353 1.49 9.93 -8.14
N LEU A 354 0.94 8.88 -8.75
CA LEU A 354 0.54 8.89 -10.16
C LEU A 354 -0.81 9.59 -10.41
N TYR A 355 -1.56 9.90 -9.36
CA TYR A 355 -2.84 10.60 -9.47
C TYR A 355 -2.67 12.09 -9.20
N ASP A 356 -2.31 12.87 -10.21
CA ASP A 356 -2.13 14.31 -10.18
C ASP A 356 -1.41 14.87 -8.92
N PHE A 357 -1.60 16.14 -8.56
CA PHE A 357 -1.03 16.71 -7.33
C PHE A 357 -2.05 16.71 -6.19
N HIS A 358 -1.62 16.21 -5.03
CA HIS A 358 -2.43 16.20 -3.79
C HIS A 358 -1.56 16.40 -2.55
N TYR A 359 -2.08 17.14 -1.56
CA TYR A 359 -1.35 17.40 -0.30
C TYR A 359 -1.22 16.17 0.62
N PRO A 360 -2.26 15.31 0.84
CA PRO A 360 -2.18 14.25 1.84
C PRO A 360 -0.99 13.29 1.68
N PRO A 361 -0.57 12.88 0.46
CA PRO A 361 0.60 12.03 0.29
C PRO A 361 1.93 12.66 0.74
N LEU A 362 1.97 13.98 0.93
CA LEU A 362 3.16 14.70 1.43
C LEU A 362 3.30 14.60 2.96
N ALA A 363 2.21 14.26 3.67
CA ALA A 363 2.15 14.23 5.13
C ALA A 363 3.21 13.34 5.79
N PRO A 364 3.56 12.14 5.28
CA PRO A 364 4.58 11.29 5.89
C PRO A 364 5.94 11.99 6.06
N PHE A 365 6.34 12.84 5.10
CA PHE A 365 7.59 13.59 5.17
C PHE A 365 7.66 14.50 6.42
N PHE A 366 6.65 15.30 6.63
CA PHE A 366 6.60 16.25 7.74
C PHE A 366 6.31 15.55 9.07
N LEU A 367 5.40 14.60 9.07
CA LEU A 367 5.00 13.85 10.26
C LEU A 367 6.16 13.02 10.83
N TRP A 368 6.95 12.38 9.99
CA TRP A 368 8.09 11.57 10.45
C TRP A 368 9.27 12.46 10.89
N PHE A 369 9.47 13.64 10.34
CA PHE A 369 10.41 14.62 10.91
C PHE A 369 9.91 15.12 12.26
N THR A 370 8.60 15.40 12.42
CA THR A 370 8.01 15.75 13.72
C THR A 370 8.32 14.66 14.76
N LEU A 371 8.05 13.40 14.43
CA LEU A 371 8.32 12.27 15.29
C LEU A 371 9.82 12.09 15.58
N TYR A 372 10.69 12.25 14.58
CA TYR A 372 12.13 12.16 14.76
C TYR A 372 12.68 13.21 15.72
N PHE A 373 12.26 14.47 15.59
CA PHE A 373 12.69 15.54 16.48
C PHE A 373 12.14 15.38 17.88
N ALA A 374 10.88 14.95 18.03
CA ALA A 374 10.28 14.63 19.32
C ALA A 374 11.03 13.49 20.04
N LEU A 375 11.35 12.40 19.32
CA LEU A 375 12.17 11.29 19.82
C LEU A 375 13.61 11.72 20.15
N SER A 376 14.10 12.73 19.48
CA SER A 376 15.43 13.30 19.69
C SER A 376 15.43 14.40 20.78
N ARG A 377 14.27 14.70 21.39
CA ARG A 377 14.08 15.77 22.39
C ARG A 377 14.50 17.16 21.91
N ARG A 378 14.34 17.44 20.62
CA ARG A 378 14.66 18.73 19.98
C ARG A 378 13.36 19.52 19.79
N ALA A 379 13.02 20.38 20.78
CA ALA A 379 11.75 21.11 20.83
C ALA A 379 11.50 21.99 19.59
N VAL A 380 12.49 22.77 19.17
CA VAL A 380 12.38 23.67 17.99
C VAL A 380 12.06 22.89 16.73
N GLY A 381 12.79 21.81 16.45
CA GLY A 381 12.52 20.96 15.30
C GLY A 381 11.13 20.31 15.38
N THR A 382 10.73 19.86 16.58
CA THR A 382 9.38 19.30 16.81
C THR A 382 8.30 20.33 16.48
N PHE A 383 8.46 21.57 16.97
CA PHE A 383 7.52 22.65 16.71
C PHE A 383 7.43 22.99 15.22
N ILE A 384 8.56 23.23 14.55
CA ILE A 384 8.59 23.60 13.13
C ILE A 384 7.89 22.52 12.28
N PHE A 385 8.28 21.25 12.45
CA PHE A 385 7.71 20.19 11.65
C PHE A 385 6.27 19.82 12.05
N ALA A 386 5.85 20.07 13.30
CA ALA A 386 4.44 19.97 13.66
C ALA A 386 3.59 21.03 12.95
N VAL A 387 4.04 22.28 12.88
CA VAL A 387 3.37 23.34 12.12
C VAL A 387 3.30 22.99 10.63
N LEU A 388 4.40 22.51 10.04
CA LEU A 388 4.41 22.03 8.65
C LEU A 388 3.48 20.84 8.44
N THR A 389 3.36 19.93 9.40
CA THR A 389 2.40 18.82 9.34
C THR A 389 0.96 19.33 9.34
N LEU A 390 0.62 20.29 10.21
CA LEU A 390 -0.71 20.92 10.25
C LEU A 390 -1.03 21.69 8.97
N SER A 391 -0.01 22.26 8.32
CA SER A 391 -0.18 23.02 7.08
C SER A 391 -0.51 22.14 5.87
N VAL A 392 -0.28 20.82 5.94
CA VAL A 392 -0.54 19.90 4.81
C VAL A 392 -2.02 19.90 4.45
N ARG A 393 -2.88 19.55 5.39
CA ARG A 393 -4.34 19.59 5.27
C ARG A 393 -4.97 19.37 6.65
N GLU A 394 -6.21 19.83 6.85
CA GLU A 394 -6.88 19.80 8.15
C GLU A 394 -6.99 18.41 8.79
N ASP A 395 -7.24 17.38 7.98
CA ASP A 395 -7.41 16.00 8.45
C ASP A 395 -6.08 15.32 8.87
N ILE A 396 -4.95 15.80 8.36
CA ILE A 396 -3.62 15.32 8.73
C ILE A 396 -3.27 15.66 10.19
N SER A 397 -3.97 16.63 10.80
CA SER A 397 -3.81 16.96 12.21
C SER A 397 -4.08 15.78 13.15
N ILE A 398 -4.98 14.87 12.78
CA ILE A 398 -5.20 13.59 13.49
C ILE A 398 -3.91 12.77 13.55
N GLY A 399 -3.03 12.91 12.56
CA GLY A 399 -1.71 12.29 12.57
C GLY A 399 -0.83 12.76 13.73
N LEU A 400 -0.89 14.03 14.12
CA LEU A 400 -0.18 14.51 15.31
C LEU A 400 -0.76 13.90 16.58
N VAL A 401 -2.10 13.72 16.66
CA VAL A 401 -2.75 13.02 17.77
C VAL A 401 -2.21 11.59 17.88
N ILE A 402 -2.18 10.85 16.80
CA ILE A 402 -1.66 9.47 16.77
C ILE A 402 -0.18 9.41 17.15
N CYS A 403 0.66 10.31 16.60
CA CYS A 403 2.07 10.41 16.99
C CYS A 403 2.23 10.78 18.47
N GLY A 404 1.40 11.68 18.97
CA GLY A 404 1.38 12.06 20.38
C GLY A 404 1.05 10.86 21.29
N LEU A 405 -0.03 10.15 21.00
CA LEU A 405 -0.42 8.94 21.70
C LEU A 405 0.65 7.84 21.60
N PHE A 406 1.27 7.67 20.43
CA PHE A 406 2.39 6.76 20.25
C PHE A 406 3.55 7.07 21.21
N LEU A 407 3.94 8.35 21.33
CA LEU A 407 5.02 8.78 22.23
C LEU A 407 4.67 8.55 23.72
N ILE A 408 3.42 8.77 24.11
CA ILE A 408 2.91 8.54 25.46
C ILE A 408 2.92 7.02 25.76
N LEU A 409 2.28 6.21 24.93
CA LEU A 409 2.13 4.77 25.14
C LEU A 409 3.46 4.01 25.08
N THR A 410 4.44 4.52 24.34
CA THR A 410 5.79 3.96 24.30
C THR A 410 6.72 4.51 25.38
N ASN A 411 6.23 5.42 26.22
CA ASN A 411 6.95 6.11 27.30
C ASN A 411 8.30 6.74 26.83
N ARG A 412 8.32 7.32 25.61
CA ARG A 412 9.53 7.90 25.03
C ARG A 412 9.66 9.40 25.26
N SER A 413 8.54 10.12 25.20
CA SER A 413 8.48 11.57 25.42
C SER A 413 7.05 11.99 25.72
N ALA A 414 6.56 11.68 26.93
CA ALA A 414 5.16 11.93 27.30
C ALA A 414 4.76 13.41 27.18
N ARG A 415 5.64 14.34 27.57
CA ARG A 415 5.36 15.79 27.46
C ARG A 415 5.19 16.23 26.00
N ALA A 416 6.12 15.85 25.11
CA ALA A 416 6.00 16.14 23.68
C ALA A 416 4.78 15.41 23.08
N GLY A 417 4.52 14.18 23.52
CA GLY A 417 3.35 13.41 23.09
C GLY A 417 2.04 14.10 23.45
N LEU A 418 1.90 14.57 24.68
CA LEU A 418 0.70 15.30 25.12
C LEU A 418 0.53 16.60 24.32
N TRP A 419 1.62 17.37 24.14
CA TRP A 419 1.58 18.59 23.37
C TRP A 419 1.13 18.34 21.93
N LEU A 420 1.71 17.34 21.22
CA LEU A 420 1.33 17.00 19.85
C LEU A 420 -0.13 16.54 19.76
N ALA A 421 -0.60 15.72 20.72
CA ALA A 421 -1.96 15.25 20.74
C ALA A 421 -2.97 16.40 20.97
N CYS A 422 -2.70 17.29 21.92
CA CYS A 422 -3.55 18.44 22.19
C CYS A 422 -3.59 19.42 21.00
N VAL A 423 -2.43 19.78 20.46
CA VAL A 423 -2.34 20.71 19.33
C VAL A 423 -3.05 20.13 18.09
N GLY A 424 -2.82 18.85 17.79
CA GLY A 424 -3.50 18.18 16.67
C GLY A 424 -5.02 18.15 16.84
N ALA A 425 -5.50 17.79 18.03
CA ALA A 425 -6.93 17.75 18.33
C ALA A 425 -7.59 19.14 18.27
N ILE A 426 -6.97 20.14 18.90
CA ILE A 426 -7.49 21.53 18.89
C ILE A 426 -7.55 22.06 17.45
N TYR A 427 -6.49 21.85 16.66
CA TYR A 427 -6.46 22.28 15.26
C TYR A 427 -7.57 21.59 14.44
N PHE A 428 -7.74 20.27 14.58
CA PHE A 428 -8.79 19.53 13.89
C PHE A 428 -10.19 20.10 14.21
N VAL A 429 -10.49 20.29 15.49
CA VAL A 429 -11.76 20.83 15.95
C VAL A 429 -11.96 22.25 15.41
N ALA A 430 -10.96 23.13 15.54
CA ALA A 430 -11.04 24.51 15.06
C ALA A 430 -11.29 24.58 13.55
N MET A 431 -10.54 23.81 12.77
CA MET A 431 -10.69 23.84 11.31
C MET A 431 -11.99 23.17 10.86
N LYS A 432 -12.21 21.89 11.27
CA LYS A 432 -13.27 21.06 10.70
C LYS A 432 -14.66 21.38 11.24
N LEU A 433 -14.76 21.82 12.50
CA LEU A 433 -16.06 22.07 13.14
C LEU A 433 -16.40 23.57 13.25
N VAL A 434 -15.44 24.48 13.05
CA VAL A 434 -15.68 25.92 13.19
C VAL A 434 -15.38 26.67 11.90
N ILE A 435 -14.11 26.71 11.47
CA ILE A 435 -13.66 27.60 10.38
C ILE A 435 -14.26 27.19 9.02
N MET A 436 -14.13 25.91 8.65
CA MET A 436 -14.62 25.42 7.36
C MET A 436 -16.15 25.52 7.22
N PRO A 437 -16.97 25.12 8.22
CA PRO A 437 -18.43 25.33 8.15
C PRO A 437 -18.84 26.80 8.04
N LEU A 438 -18.17 27.71 8.76
CA LEU A 438 -18.44 29.14 8.63
C LEU A 438 -18.25 29.66 7.20
N GLN A 439 -17.21 29.18 6.52
CA GLN A 439 -16.93 29.55 5.12
C GLN A 439 -17.93 28.94 4.12
N ARG A 440 -18.63 27.86 4.49
CA ARG A 440 -19.64 27.17 3.68
C ARG A 440 -21.09 27.54 4.05
N GLY A 441 -21.31 28.59 4.79
CA GLY A 441 -22.66 28.97 5.24
C GLY A 441 -23.32 27.96 6.20
N GLY A 442 -22.50 27.28 7.02
CA GLY A 442 -22.94 26.33 8.04
C GLY A 442 -23.03 24.86 7.58
N SER A 443 -22.72 24.54 6.33
CA SER A 443 -22.72 23.14 5.86
C SER A 443 -21.39 22.42 6.14
N GLU A 444 -21.45 21.13 6.50
CA GLU A 444 -20.25 20.31 6.72
C GLU A 444 -19.66 19.84 5.38
N SER A 445 -18.34 19.95 5.21
CA SER A 445 -17.62 19.46 4.04
C SER A 445 -17.54 17.92 4.05
N PHE A 446 -17.69 17.31 2.87
CA PHE A 446 -17.52 15.87 2.62
C PHE A 446 -18.48 14.93 3.37
N ILE A 447 -19.55 15.43 4.01
CA ILE A 447 -20.54 14.57 4.67
C ILE A 447 -21.21 13.59 3.68
N HIS A 448 -21.33 13.96 2.41
CA HIS A 448 -21.86 13.10 1.34
C HIS A 448 -21.07 11.79 1.19
N GLN A 449 -19.80 11.76 1.59
CA GLN A 449 -18.98 10.53 1.55
C GLN A 449 -19.43 9.50 2.58
N TYR A 450 -20.19 9.91 3.61
CA TYR A 450 -20.65 9.07 4.72
C TYR A 450 -22.19 8.98 4.79
N VAL A 451 -22.87 9.38 3.72
CA VAL A 451 -24.34 9.55 3.73
C VAL A 451 -25.08 8.30 4.17
N GLY A 452 -24.62 7.10 3.81
CA GLY A 452 -25.23 5.85 4.23
C GLY A 452 -25.10 5.54 5.74
N LEU A 453 -24.27 6.32 6.48
CA LEU A 453 -24.15 6.23 7.93
C LEU A 453 -24.96 7.31 8.66
N VAL A 454 -25.64 8.22 7.94
CA VAL A 454 -26.46 9.28 8.54
C VAL A 454 -27.91 8.79 8.65
N PRO A 455 -28.46 8.56 9.87
CA PRO A 455 -29.84 8.13 10.03
C PRO A 455 -30.82 9.20 9.54
N GLU A 456 -32.02 8.78 9.13
CA GLU A 456 -33.13 9.70 8.81
C GLU A 456 -33.40 10.65 9.99
N GLY A 457 -33.62 11.91 9.68
CA GLY A 457 -33.83 12.97 10.67
C GLY A 457 -32.57 13.44 11.42
N SER A 458 -31.41 12.83 11.17
CA SER A 458 -30.11 13.29 11.69
C SER A 458 -29.34 14.06 10.61
N LYS A 459 -28.37 14.89 11.02
CA LYS A 459 -27.53 15.68 10.10
C LYS A 459 -26.06 15.55 10.48
N GLY A 460 -25.19 15.70 9.50
CA GLY A 460 -23.76 15.86 9.67
C GLY A 460 -23.05 14.66 10.31
N PHE A 461 -21.81 14.88 10.74
CA PHE A 461 -20.98 13.86 11.40
C PHE A 461 -21.53 13.35 12.73
N GLY A 462 -22.40 14.13 13.40
CA GLY A 462 -23.14 13.66 14.57
C GLY A 462 -24.04 12.46 14.25
N GLY A 463 -24.70 12.47 13.07
CA GLY A 463 -25.47 11.33 12.58
C GLY A 463 -24.62 10.11 12.32
N VAL A 464 -23.43 10.29 11.73
CA VAL A 464 -22.45 9.20 11.52
C VAL A 464 -22.06 8.54 12.83
N MET A 465 -21.70 9.36 13.85
CA MET A 465 -21.31 8.85 15.18
C MET A 465 -22.47 8.11 15.87
N LYS A 466 -23.69 8.60 15.70
CA LYS A 466 -24.89 7.92 16.25
C LYS A 466 -25.04 6.51 15.67
N THR A 467 -24.81 6.33 14.36
CA THR A 467 -24.86 5.01 13.72
C THR A 467 -23.70 4.14 14.15
N VAL A 468 -22.47 4.66 14.12
CA VAL A 468 -21.27 3.88 14.47
C VAL A 468 -21.34 3.34 15.91
N LEU A 469 -21.84 4.13 16.85
CA LEU A 469 -21.95 3.73 18.27
C LEU A 469 -23.26 2.99 18.56
N GLY A 470 -24.36 3.39 17.93
CA GLY A 470 -25.70 2.86 18.22
C GLY A 470 -26.08 1.61 17.43
N ASN A 471 -25.44 1.38 16.27
CA ASN A 471 -25.69 0.21 15.44
C ASN A 471 -24.37 -0.43 14.95
N PRO A 472 -23.65 -1.14 15.83
CA PRO A 472 -22.36 -1.74 15.48
C PRO A 472 -22.48 -2.85 14.42
N VAL A 473 -23.60 -3.55 14.34
CA VAL A 473 -23.83 -4.62 13.34
C VAL A 473 -23.91 -4.01 11.94
N PHE A 474 -24.67 -2.94 11.76
CA PHE A 474 -24.74 -2.22 10.50
C PHE A 474 -23.37 -1.64 10.12
N THR A 475 -22.69 -1.02 11.08
CA THR A 475 -21.32 -0.49 10.86
C THR A 475 -20.35 -1.59 10.43
N LEU A 476 -20.43 -2.77 11.05
CA LEU A 476 -19.62 -3.92 10.65
C LEU A 476 -19.94 -4.36 9.22
N GLY A 477 -21.21 -4.38 8.82
CA GLY A 477 -21.63 -4.65 7.43
C GLY A 477 -21.02 -3.68 6.43
N VAL A 478 -20.98 -2.38 6.79
CA VAL A 478 -20.30 -1.34 5.96
C VAL A 478 -18.81 -1.60 5.83
N LEU A 479 -18.15 -2.10 6.88
CA LEU A 479 -16.71 -2.39 6.88
C LEU A 479 -16.36 -3.68 6.12
N LEU A 480 -17.24 -4.67 6.14
CA LEU A 480 -17.05 -5.97 5.49
C LEU A 480 -17.46 -5.98 4.01
N ASP A 481 -17.68 -4.80 3.42
CA ASP A 481 -17.87 -4.67 1.97
C ASP A 481 -16.68 -5.27 1.22
N ARG A 482 -16.95 -5.96 0.11
CA ARG A 482 -15.93 -6.69 -0.69
C ARG A 482 -14.77 -5.78 -1.12
N ASP A 483 -15.07 -4.59 -1.63
CA ASP A 483 -14.06 -3.69 -2.16
C ASP A 483 -13.15 -3.16 -1.03
N LYS A 484 -13.72 -2.95 0.17
CA LYS A 484 -12.97 -2.54 1.37
C LYS A 484 -12.09 -3.67 1.91
N LEU A 485 -12.55 -4.92 1.86
CA LEU A 485 -11.72 -6.06 2.23
C LEU A 485 -10.54 -6.23 1.28
N ILE A 486 -10.74 -6.05 -0.02
CA ILE A 486 -9.65 -6.03 -1.01
C ILE A 486 -8.68 -4.89 -0.71
N TYR A 487 -9.20 -3.69 -0.48
CA TYR A 487 -8.38 -2.53 -0.11
C TYR A 487 -7.54 -2.76 1.15
N MET A 488 -8.11 -3.38 2.18
CA MET A 488 -7.36 -3.75 3.38
C MET A 488 -6.24 -4.76 3.09
N LEU A 489 -6.48 -5.73 2.20
CA LEU A 489 -5.43 -6.63 1.74
C LEU A 489 -4.33 -5.86 0.99
N GLU A 490 -4.69 -4.96 0.08
CA GLU A 490 -3.73 -4.15 -0.68
C GLU A 490 -2.89 -3.21 0.22
N ILE A 491 -3.45 -2.73 1.32
CA ILE A 491 -2.75 -1.87 2.30
C ILE A 491 -1.87 -2.68 3.25
N LEU A 492 -2.36 -3.81 3.80
CA LEU A 492 -1.70 -4.52 4.90
C LEU A 492 -0.78 -5.65 4.45
N LEU A 493 -1.14 -6.34 3.36
CA LEU A 493 -0.40 -7.50 2.87
C LEU A 493 1.04 -7.16 2.43
N PRO A 494 1.32 -6.02 1.78
CA PRO A 494 2.71 -5.64 1.46
C PRO A 494 3.61 -5.61 2.70
N LEU A 495 3.06 -5.29 3.86
CA LEU A 495 3.75 -5.32 5.15
C LEU A 495 3.51 -6.62 5.94
N ALA A 496 3.01 -7.69 5.28
CA ALA A 496 2.73 -9.01 5.86
C ALA A 496 1.83 -8.94 7.11
N PHE A 497 0.90 -7.98 7.19
CA PHE A 497 0.08 -7.68 8.37
C PHE A 497 0.90 -7.42 9.65
N PHE A 498 2.20 -7.26 9.50
CA PHE A 498 3.13 -7.12 10.63
C PHE A 498 2.86 -5.89 11.51
N PRO A 499 2.39 -4.73 10.97
CA PRO A 499 1.97 -3.59 11.80
C PRO A 499 0.91 -3.93 12.85
N LEU A 500 0.00 -4.87 12.56
CA LEU A 500 -1.10 -5.26 13.46
C LEU A 500 -0.70 -6.23 14.57
N ARG A 501 0.57 -6.65 14.63
CA ARG A 501 1.03 -7.69 15.58
C ARG A 501 0.81 -7.33 17.06
N ARG A 502 0.70 -6.05 17.40
CA ARG A 502 0.46 -5.55 18.76
C ARG A 502 -0.56 -4.41 18.72
N ALA A 503 -1.19 -4.13 19.87
CA ALA A 503 -2.22 -3.10 20.03
C ALA A 503 -1.83 -1.72 19.49
N ILE A 504 -0.55 -1.36 19.51
CA ILE A 504 -0.06 -0.11 18.91
C ILE A 504 -0.38 -0.02 17.39
N GLY A 505 -0.47 -1.15 16.70
CA GLY A 505 -0.89 -1.18 15.30
C GLY A 505 -2.36 -0.83 15.12
N ILE A 506 -3.22 -1.19 16.06
CA ILE A 506 -4.65 -0.84 16.02
C ILE A 506 -4.79 0.68 16.12
N LEU A 507 -4.08 1.33 17.07
CA LEU A 507 -4.03 2.79 17.18
C LEU A 507 -3.59 3.43 15.84
N CYS A 508 -2.58 2.87 15.20
CA CYS A 508 -2.06 3.35 13.93
C CYS A 508 -3.02 3.15 12.73
N CYS A 509 -4.04 2.31 12.86
CA CYS A 509 -5.07 2.12 11.85
C CYS A 509 -6.25 3.11 11.98
N VAL A 510 -6.37 3.83 13.10
CA VAL A 510 -7.51 4.71 13.38
C VAL A 510 -7.73 5.76 12.28
N PRO A 511 -6.71 6.49 11.78
CA PRO A 511 -6.95 7.46 10.71
C PRO A 511 -7.49 6.82 9.42
N GLY A 512 -6.90 5.72 8.99
CA GLY A 512 -7.38 4.99 7.81
C GLY A 512 -8.81 4.47 7.98
N PHE A 513 -9.13 3.94 9.17
CA PHE A 513 -10.48 3.52 9.49
C PHE A 513 -11.49 4.67 9.39
N LEU A 514 -11.21 5.81 10.02
CA LEU A 514 -12.10 6.96 10.05
C LEU A 514 -12.29 7.60 8.67
N PHE A 515 -11.20 7.84 7.95
CA PHE A 515 -11.24 8.61 6.71
C PHE A 515 -11.48 7.77 5.45
N THR A 516 -11.34 6.45 5.50
CA THR A 516 -11.52 5.61 4.32
C THR A 516 -12.58 4.53 4.50
N LEU A 517 -12.47 3.66 5.51
CA LEU A 517 -13.34 2.49 5.62
C LEU A 517 -14.78 2.81 6.03
N LEU A 518 -15.01 3.89 6.77
CA LEU A 518 -16.38 4.34 7.11
C LEU A 518 -17.12 4.98 5.93
N SER A 519 -16.45 5.29 4.83
CA SER A 519 -17.11 5.87 3.66
C SER A 519 -18.14 4.92 3.05
N THR A 520 -19.27 5.47 2.63
CA THR A 520 -20.36 4.73 1.97
C THR A 520 -20.72 5.27 0.59
N GLY A 521 -20.36 6.53 0.30
CA GLY A 521 -20.76 7.24 -0.91
C GLY A 521 -19.66 7.50 -1.93
N TYR A 522 -18.39 7.21 -1.62
CA TYR A 522 -17.28 7.59 -2.49
C TYR A 522 -16.19 6.53 -2.56
N ARG A 523 -16.23 5.69 -3.59
CA ARG A 523 -15.31 4.55 -3.80
C ARG A 523 -13.82 4.90 -3.84
N PRO A 524 -13.37 6.06 -4.37
CA PRO A 524 -11.95 6.42 -4.38
C PRO A 524 -11.28 6.42 -3.00
N LEU A 525 -12.03 6.61 -1.91
CA LEU A 525 -11.50 6.60 -0.54
C LEU A 525 -10.89 5.25 -0.13
N TYR A 526 -11.35 4.15 -0.72
CA TYR A 526 -10.85 2.80 -0.46
C TYR A 526 -10.30 2.13 -1.73
N GLN A 527 -9.45 2.87 -2.47
CA GLN A 527 -8.67 2.37 -3.59
C GLN A 527 -7.22 2.86 -3.49
N ILE A 528 -6.24 1.98 -3.71
CA ILE A 528 -4.82 2.33 -3.58
C ILE A 528 -4.28 3.24 -4.69
N SER A 529 -5.08 3.49 -5.73
CA SER A 529 -4.75 4.41 -6.82
C SER A 529 -4.96 5.88 -6.48
N PHE A 530 -5.53 6.19 -5.30
CA PHE A 530 -5.85 7.55 -4.88
C PHE A 530 -5.03 8.01 -3.66
N GLN A 531 -4.98 9.31 -3.43
CA GLN A 531 -4.24 10.00 -2.37
C GLN A 531 -4.64 9.62 -0.94
N TYR A 532 -5.78 8.98 -0.74
CA TYR A 532 -6.32 8.68 0.59
C TYR A 532 -5.56 7.58 1.34
N THR A 533 -4.69 6.84 0.66
CA THR A 533 -3.75 5.89 1.30
C THR A 533 -2.79 6.57 2.28
N ALA A 534 -2.64 7.90 2.21
CA ALA A 534 -1.88 8.69 3.16
C ALA A 534 -2.36 8.52 4.61
N HIS A 535 -3.68 8.28 4.83
CA HIS A 535 -4.26 8.01 6.15
C HIS A 535 -3.85 6.65 6.75
N TRP A 536 -3.18 5.81 5.98
CA TRP A 536 -2.62 4.54 6.42
C TRP A 536 -1.09 4.56 6.48
N THR A 537 -0.47 5.03 5.43
CA THR A 537 0.96 4.86 5.16
C THR A 537 1.84 5.38 6.28
N ALA A 538 1.63 6.65 6.71
CA ALA A 538 2.45 7.27 7.73
C ALA A 538 2.45 6.50 9.06
N TYR A 539 1.33 5.93 9.43
CA TYR A 539 1.10 5.32 10.73
C TYR A 539 1.47 3.84 10.74
N LEU A 540 1.19 3.11 9.66
CA LEU A 540 1.55 1.70 9.53
C LEU A 540 3.06 1.48 9.59
N PHE A 541 3.87 2.38 8.99
CA PHE A 541 5.31 2.28 9.08
C PHE A 541 5.85 2.59 10.48
N VAL A 542 5.20 3.45 11.27
CA VAL A 542 5.53 3.66 12.69
C VAL A 542 5.23 2.41 13.50
N ALA A 543 4.06 1.77 13.28
CA ALA A 543 3.71 0.50 13.92
C ALA A 543 4.66 -0.64 13.50
N LEU A 544 5.05 -0.71 12.23
CA LEU A 544 6.03 -1.65 11.70
C LEU A 544 7.36 -1.54 12.46
N ILE A 545 7.90 -0.32 12.59
CA ILE A 545 9.15 -0.06 13.32
C ILE A 545 9.03 -0.49 14.79
N ALA A 546 7.94 -0.13 15.46
CA ALA A 546 7.71 -0.49 16.86
C ALA A 546 7.64 -2.00 17.06
N ASN A 547 6.97 -2.71 16.15
CA ASN A 547 6.83 -4.17 16.20
C ASN A 547 8.13 -4.89 15.85
N LEU A 548 8.91 -4.41 14.87
CA LEU A 548 10.25 -4.93 14.56
C LEU A 548 11.20 -4.75 15.76
N ALA A 549 11.13 -3.62 16.44
CA ALA A 549 11.92 -3.38 17.63
C ALA A 549 11.52 -4.30 18.78
N TRP A 550 10.22 -4.56 18.97
CA TRP A 550 9.74 -5.52 19.96
C TRP A 550 10.20 -6.95 19.62
N VAL A 551 10.03 -7.39 18.37
CA VAL A 551 10.53 -8.69 17.91
C VAL A 551 12.04 -8.82 18.13
N GLY A 552 12.80 -7.75 17.89
CA GLY A 552 14.24 -7.72 18.14
C GLY A 552 14.59 -7.98 19.61
N ARG A 553 13.91 -7.34 20.57
CA ARG A 553 14.11 -7.56 22.01
C ARG A 553 13.71 -8.96 22.45
N GLU A 554 12.55 -9.43 21.96
CA GLU A 554 12.06 -10.77 22.28
C GLU A 554 12.96 -11.87 21.70
N ALA A 555 13.46 -11.65 20.48
CA ALA A 555 14.40 -12.55 19.83
C ALA A 555 15.72 -12.70 20.62
N SER A 556 16.21 -11.61 21.21
CA SER A 556 17.42 -11.67 22.04
C SER A 556 17.25 -12.54 23.30
N ARG A 557 16.01 -12.62 23.85
CA ARG A 557 15.68 -13.47 24.99
C ARG A 557 15.61 -14.96 24.62
N ARG A 558 15.29 -15.28 23.36
CA ARG A 558 15.06 -16.65 22.86
C ARG A 558 16.28 -17.24 22.14
N GLY A 559 17.44 -16.60 22.19
CA GLY A 559 18.69 -17.07 21.60
C GLY A 559 18.57 -17.34 20.09
N ARG A 560 19.06 -18.50 19.65
CA ARG A 560 19.10 -18.89 18.22
C ARG A 560 17.71 -18.95 17.58
N ALA A 561 16.74 -19.54 18.26
CA ALA A 561 15.36 -19.65 17.77
C ALA A 561 14.71 -18.27 17.57
N GLY A 562 14.96 -17.34 18.49
CA GLY A 562 14.51 -15.96 18.37
C GLY A 562 15.17 -15.21 17.21
N ALA A 563 16.48 -15.39 17.02
CA ALA A 563 17.20 -14.82 15.89
C ALA A 563 16.67 -15.35 14.54
N ALA A 564 16.37 -16.63 14.46
CA ALA A 564 15.75 -17.26 13.29
C ALA A 564 14.35 -16.67 13.03
N TRP A 565 13.52 -16.54 14.06
CA TRP A 565 12.19 -15.94 13.99
C TRP A 565 12.22 -14.50 13.48
N ARG A 566 13.10 -13.65 14.01
CA ARG A 566 13.28 -12.27 13.55
C ARG A 566 13.68 -12.19 12.08
N ARG A 567 14.69 -12.99 11.67
CA ARG A 567 15.16 -13.01 10.28
C ARG A 567 14.08 -13.51 9.31
N ALA A 568 13.31 -14.51 9.72
CA ALA A 568 12.22 -15.05 8.92
C ALA A 568 11.14 -13.99 8.64
N TRP A 569 10.79 -13.15 9.62
CA TRP A 569 9.88 -12.02 9.38
C TRP A 569 10.45 -10.99 8.42
N VAL A 570 11.73 -10.66 8.52
CA VAL A 570 12.38 -9.73 7.57
C VAL A 570 12.29 -10.28 6.15
N VAL A 571 12.57 -11.56 5.94
CA VAL A 571 12.47 -12.22 4.63
C VAL A 571 11.02 -12.22 4.13
N ALA A 572 10.06 -12.57 4.98
CA ALA A 572 8.64 -12.62 4.63
C ALA A 572 8.08 -11.24 4.23
N ILE A 573 8.41 -10.18 4.98
CA ILE A 573 8.01 -8.80 4.64
C ILE A 573 8.67 -8.36 3.32
N SER A 574 9.96 -8.67 3.12
CA SER A 574 10.64 -8.34 1.87
C SER A 574 9.99 -9.02 0.67
N LEU A 575 9.61 -10.30 0.80
CA LEU A 575 8.91 -11.03 -0.25
C LEU A 575 7.53 -10.42 -0.51
N ALA A 576 6.77 -10.09 0.54
CA ALA A 576 5.46 -9.44 0.43
C ALA A 576 5.55 -8.10 -0.32
N VAL A 577 6.49 -7.23 0.08
CA VAL A 577 6.71 -5.94 -0.58
C VAL A 577 7.09 -6.15 -2.05
N LEU A 578 8.02 -7.05 -2.36
CA LEU A 578 8.49 -7.26 -3.74
C LEU A 578 7.39 -7.80 -4.65
N THR A 579 6.65 -8.83 -4.22
CA THR A 579 5.58 -9.44 -5.02
C THR A 579 4.41 -8.48 -5.24
N THR A 580 3.99 -7.77 -4.19
CA THR A 580 2.91 -6.77 -4.31
C THR A 580 3.36 -5.53 -5.08
N SER A 581 4.61 -5.06 -4.90
CA SER A 581 5.15 -3.93 -5.66
C SER A 581 5.26 -4.26 -7.15
N TYR A 582 5.59 -5.51 -7.50
CA TYR A 582 5.59 -5.95 -8.89
C TYR A 582 4.18 -5.93 -9.50
N GLN A 583 3.18 -6.46 -8.80
CA GLN A 583 1.82 -6.59 -9.35
C GLN A 583 1.01 -5.30 -9.31
N LEU A 584 1.10 -4.55 -8.20
CA LEU A 584 0.25 -3.40 -7.91
C LEU A 584 0.99 -2.06 -8.01
N GLY A 585 2.32 -2.10 -7.99
CA GLY A 585 3.17 -0.91 -8.03
C GLY A 585 3.61 -0.51 -9.44
N ALA A 586 4.42 0.56 -9.52
CA ALA A 586 4.90 1.12 -10.79
C ALA A 586 6.42 1.07 -10.97
N LEU A 587 7.21 0.87 -9.89
CA LEU A 587 8.68 0.96 -9.97
C LEU A 587 9.36 -0.26 -10.60
N ILE A 588 8.84 -1.47 -10.34
CA ILE A 588 9.45 -2.72 -10.81
C ILE A 588 8.92 -3.08 -12.21
N GLN A 589 7.64 -2.89 -12.43
CA GLN A 589 6.98 -2.92 -13.74
C GLN A 589 5.85 -1.88 -13.74
N HIS A 590 5.45 -1.39 -14.90
CA HIS A 590 4.47 -0.31 -15.01
C HIS A 590 3.25 -0.63 -15.89
N ASN A 591 3.14 -1.87 -16.36
CA ASN A 591 2.06 -2.22 -17.31
C ASN A 591 0.66 -2.31 -16.66
N ALA A 592 0.58 -2.52 -15.33
CA ALA A 592 -0.67 -2.67 -14.60
C ALA A 592 -0.89 -1.58 -13.54
N ALA A 593 0.01 -0.60 -13.43
CA ALA A 593 -0.09 0.45 -12.42
C ALA A 593 -1.31 1.34 -12.67
N ARG A 594 -1.99 1.70 -11.58
CA ARG A 594 -3.14 2.59 -11.59
C ARG A 594 -2.80 3.93 -10.96
N GLY A 595 -3.33 5.01 -11.53
CA GLY A 595 -3.34 6.36 -10.96
C GLY A 595 -4.74 6.93 -11.08
N GLY A 596 -5.40 7.22 -9.94
CA GLY A 596 -6.79 7.66 -9.94
C GLY A 596 -7.76 6.59 -10.48
N PHE A 597 -8.60 6.98 -11.41
CA PHE A 597 -9.70 6.17 -11.92
C PHE A 597 -9.31 5.08 -12.94
N GLY A 598 -8.11 5.14 -13.51
CA GLY A 598 -7.72 4.28 -14.62
C GLY A 598 -6.33 3.67 -14.52
N THR A 599 -6.00 2.87 -15.53
CA THR A 599 -4.63 2.41 -15.77
C THR A 599 -3.78 3.60 -16.21
N TYR A 600 -2.61 3.75 -15.61
CA TYR A 600 -1.72 4.87 -15.90
C TYR A 600 -0.97 4.63 -17.22
N HIS A 601 -0.94 5.63 -18.09
CA HIS A 601 -0.22 5.58 -19.36
C HIS A 601 1.21 6.08 -19.19
N PHE A 602 2.16 5.17 -19.33
CA PHE A 602 3.59 5.47 -19.29
C PHE A 602 4.11 5.71 -20.70
N GLY A 603 4.73 6.84 -20.92
CA GLY A 603 5.27 7.23 -22.22
C GLY A 603 4.40 8.23 -22.97
N THR A 604 4.75 8.47 -24.21
CA THR A 604 4.11 9.45 -25.12
C THR A 604 3.91 8.78 -26.47
N THR A 605 2.69 8.78 -26.97
CA THR A 605 2.36 8.28 -28.31
C THR A 605 2.46 9.42 -29.35
N PRO A 606 2.49 9.10 -30.65
CA PRO A 606 2.42 10.10 -31.73
C PRO A 606 1.16 10.99 -31.60
N GLU A 607 0.03 10.39 -31.18
CA GLU A 607 -1.23 11.08 -30.95
C GLU A 607 -1.14 12.07 -29.79
N ASP A 608 -0.40 11.72 -28.72
CA ASP A 608 -0.14 12.62 -27.59
C ASP A 608 0.69 13.83 -28.01
N VAL A 609 1.70 13.61 -28.87
CA VAL A 609 2.52 14.69 -29.40
C VAL A 609 1.68 15.65 -30.25
N GLU A 610 0.83 15.11 -31.12
CA GLU A 610 -0.03 15.92 -31.99
C GLU A 610 -1.09 16.65 -31.16
N ARG A 611 -1.72 15.97 -30.19
CA ARG A 611 -2.67 16.56 -29.25
C ARG A 611 -2.07 17.76 -28.50
N ARG A 612 -0.86 17.62 -27.99
CA ARG A 612 -0.13 18.69 -27.33
C ARG A 612 0.18 19.83 -28.29
N ARG A 613 0.69 19.53 -29.48
CA ARG A 613 1.07 20.52 -30.47
C ARG A 613 -0.14 21.39 -30.89
N THR A 614 -1.24 20.78 -31.21
CA THR A 614 -2.47 21.45 -31.63
C THR A 614 -3.07 22.28 -30.52
N LEU A 615 -3.07 21.77 -29.27
CA LEU A 615 -3.51 22.54 -28.09
C LEU A 615 -2.68 23.81 -27.89
N TYR A 616 -1.35 23.67 -27.90
CA TYR A 616 -0.48 24.81 -27.63
C TYR A 616 -0.49 25.87 -28.78
N GLN A 617 -0.80 25.48 -30.02
CA GLN A 617 -1.07 26.44 -31.12
C GLN A 617 -2.30 27.28 -30.83
N LEU A 618 -3.36 26.73 -30.27
CA LEU A 618 -4.55 27.49 -29.87
C LEU A 618 -4.30 28.34 -28.62
N LEU A 619 -3.57 27.79 -27.63
CA LEU A 619 -3.22 28.52 -26.41
C LEU A 619 -2.34 29.76 -26.69
N ALA A 620 -1.50 29.71 -27.72
CA ALA A 620 -0.70 30.86 -28.15
C ALA A 620 -1.57 32.04 -28.66
N MET A 621 -2.82 31.78 -29.05
CA MET A 621 -3.78 32.83 -29.48
C MET A 621 -4.52 33.47 -28.29
N VAL A 622 -4.40 32.88 -27.07
CA VAL A 622 -5.09 33.36 -25.88
C VAL A 622 -4.16 34.26 -25.05
N PRO A 623 -4.49 35.54 -24.84
CA PRO A 623 -3.66 36.41 -24.00
C PRO A 623 -3.52 35.85 -22.58
N SER A 624 -2.33 36.04 -21.98
CA SER A 624 -2.03 35.50 -20.64
C SER A 624 -2.97 36.04 -19.53
N LYS A 625 -3.49 37.24 -19.69
CA LYS A 625 -4.43 37.89 -18.74
C LYS A 625 -5.89 37.61 -19.03
N ALA A 626 -6.22 36.96 -20.15
CA ALA A 626 -7.60 36.65 -20.53
C ALA A 626 -8.21 35.63 -19.57
N LYS A 627 -9.51 35.75 -19.32
CA LYS A 627 -10.32 34.78 -18.59
C LYS A 627 -10.66 33.63 -19.53
N ILE A 628 -10.26 32.43 -19.18
CA ILE A 628 -10.49 31.26 -20.03
C ILE A 628 -11.30 30.23 -19.30
N VAL A 629 -12.28 29.65 -19.98
CA VAL A 629 -12.97 28.42 -19.56
C VAL A 629 -12.55 27.29 -20.49
N SER A 630 -12.23 26.13 -19.92
CA SER A 630 -11.74 24.99 -20.71
C SER A 630 -12.29 23.65 -20.23
N SER A 631 -12.23 22.64 -21.11
CA SER A 631 -12.50 21.23 -20.74
C SER A 631 -11.59 20.75 -19.63
N GLU A 632 -12.06 19.74 -18.91
CA GLU A 632 -11.48 19.17 -17.68
C GLU A 632 -9.97 18.94 -17.79
N ASN A 633 -9.51 18.33 -18.88
CA ASN A 633 -8.09 17.99 -19.10
C ASN A 633 -7.24 19.14 -19.63
N ILE A 634 -7.85 20.25 -20.06
CA ILE A 634 -7.15 21.44 -20.59
C ILE A 634 -6.82 22.43 -19.46
N VAL A 635 -7.68 22.55 -18.45
CA VAL A 635 -7.49 23.53 -17.37
C VAL A 635 -6.10 23.46 -16.75
N PRO A 636 -5.48 22.31 -16.45
CA PRO A 636 -4.12 22.24 -15.90
C PRO A 636 -3.03 22.84 -16.82
N GLN A 637 -3.31 22.98 -18.12
CA GLN A 637 -2.40 23.62 -19.07
C GLN A 637 -2.46 25.16 -19.03
N VAL A 638 -3.47 25.70 -18.34
CA VAL A 638 -3.77 27.15 -18.28
C VAL A 638 -4.02 27.66 -16.87
N SER A 639 -3.88 26.82 -15.82
CA SER A 639 -4.18 27.18 -14.44
C SER A 639 -3.22 28.21 -13.81
N ASN A 640 -2.05 28.42 -14.42
CA ASN A 640 -1.08 29.45 -14.03
C ASN A 640 -1.50 30.87 -14.46
N ARG A 641 -2.74 31.25 -14.19
CA ARG A 641 -3.31 32.60 -14.43
C ARG A 641 -4.39 32.94 -13.40
N ALA A 642 -4.79 34.22 -13.36
CA ALA A 642 -5.79 34.68 -12.40
C ALA A 642 -7.16 33.99 -12.53
N PHE A 643 -7.58 33.72 -13.78
CA PHE A 643 -8.90 33.19 -14.09
C PHE A 643 -8.80 32.04 -15.11
N ALA A 644 -8.86 30.82 -14.62
CA ALA A 644 -8.92 29.57 -15.38
C ALA A 644 -10.12 28.79 -14.89
N TYR A 645 -11.20 28.77 -15.64
CA TYR A 645 -12.45 28.09 -15.26
C TYR A 645 -12.50 26.69 -15.86
N THR A 646 -13.17 25.76 -15.18
CA THR A 646 -13.54 24.49 -15.80
C THR A 646 -14.94 24.55 -16.40
N LEU A 647 -15.06 24.06 -17.63
CA LEU A 647 -16.34 23.96 -18.34
C LEU A 647 -17.36 23.12 -17.56
N ARG A 648 -16.91 22.14 -16.80
CA ARG A 648 -17.73 21.32 -15.90
C ARG A 648 -18.52 22.18 -14.90
N MET A 649 -17.91 23.21 -14.31
CA MET A 649 -18.56 24.12 -13.35
C MET A 649 -19.34 25.26 -14.01
N GLY A 650 -19.14 25.51 -15.30
CA GLY A 650 -19.84 26.52 -16.06
C GLY A 650 -18.94 27.48 -16.81
N ILE A 651 -19.54 28.41 -17.55
CA ILE A 651 -18.82 29.35 -18.43
C ILE A 651 -18.31 30.59 -17.65
N ALA A 652 -18.98 30.98 -16.57
CA ALA A 652 -18.70 32.19 -15.80
C ALA A 652 -18.59 33.45 -16.68
N ASP A 653 -17.65 34.35 -16.38
CA ASP A 653 -17.39 35.56 -17.11
C ASP A 653 -16.19 35.42 -18.09
N ALA A 654 -15.97 34.21 -18.64
CA ALA A 654 -14.86 33.91 -19.51
C ALA A 654 -14.88 34.73 -20.82
N ASP A 655 -13.70 35.20 -21.24
CA ASP A 655 -13.46 35.84 -22.56
C ASP A 655 -13.25 34.78 -23.65
N TYR A 656 -12.64 33.64 -23.30
CA TYR A 656 -12.32 32.56 -24.21
C TYR A 656 -12.89 31.22 -23.71
N LEU A 657 -13.37 30.42 -24.65
CA LEU A 657 -13.86 29.08 -24.46
C LEU A 657 -12.94 28.11 -25.26
N LEU A 658 -12.30 27.14 -24.59
CA LEU A 658 -11.44 26.17 -25.25
C LEU A 658 -11.85 24.76 -24.82
N PHE A 659 -12.29 23.95 -25.74
CA PHE A 659 -12.79 22.62 -25.46
C PHE A 659 -12.33 21.56 -26.45
N SER A 660 -12.45 20.28 -26.06
CA SER A 660 -12.09 19.13 -26.88
C SER A 660 -13.32 18.48 -27.53
N LEU A 661 -13.16 17.98 -28.73
CA LEU A 661 -14.12 17.15 -29.43
C LEU A 661 -13.73 15.65 -29.32
N PRO A 662 -14.72 14.73 -29.22
CA PRO A 662 -16.14 14.99 -29.03
C PRO A 662 -16.44 15.58 -27.63
N VAL A 663 -17.37 16.52 -27.57
CA VAL A 663 -17.84 17.08 -26.29
C VAL A 663 -18.93 16.18 -25.74
N GLY A 664 -18.72 15.64 -24.53
CA GLY A 664 -19.68 14.75 -23.87
C GLY A 664 -20.26 15.30 -22.58
N GLY A 665 -21.30 14.63 -22.08
CA GLY A 665 -21.84 14.86 -20.74
C GLY A 665 -22.26 16.30 -20.44
N GLU A 666 -21.90 16.75 -19.24
CA GLU A 666 -22.24 18.10 -18.72
C GLU A 666 -21.57 19.24 -19.52
N GLU A 667 -20.38 19.03 -20.08
CA GLU A 667 -19.68 20.03 -20.88
C GLU A 667 -20.43 20.34 -22.16
N ARG A 668 -21.05 19.34 -22.82
CA ARG A 668 -21.86 19.52 -24.03
C ARG A 668 -23.00 20.47 -23.78
N ALA A 669 -23.74 20.31 -22.68
CA ALA A 669 -24.85 21.19 -22.34
C ALA A 669 -24.39 22.65 -22.18
N LYS A 670 -23.21 22.89 -21.61
CA LYS A 670 -22.66 24.25 -21.45
C LYS A 670 -22.22 24.87 -22.79
N VAL A 671 -21.56 24.09 -23.65
CA VAL A 671 -21.14 24.53 -24.99
C VAL A 671 -22.40 24.85 -25.86
N MET A 672 -23.40 23.97 -25.83
CA MET A 672 -24.65 24.14 -26.56
C MET A 672 -25.52 25.29 -26.02
N GLY A 673 -25.23 25.79 -24.81
CA GLY A 673 -25.90 26.98 -24.26
C GLY A 673 -25.34 28.30 -24.74
N VAL A 674 -24.14 28.35 -25.37
CA VAL A 674 -23.43 29.61 -25.67
C VAL A 674 -22.96 29.78 -27.12
N LEU A 675 -22.88 28.70 -27.88
CA LEU A 675 -22.53 28.78 -29.33
C LEU A 675 -23.70 29.08 -30.22
N PRO A 676 -24.90 28.47 -30.02
CA PRO A 676 -26.08 28.76 -30.83
C PRO A 676 -26.64 30.18 -30.61
N ASP A 677 -26.54 30.71 -29.38
CA ASP A 677 -27.04 32.07 -29.05
C ASP A 677 -26.08 33.19 -29.53
N GLY A 678 -24.91 32.80 -30.08
CA GLY A 678 -23.92 33.75 -30.59
C GLY A 678 -23.09 34.45 -29.51
N THR A 679 -23.22 34.07 -28.25
CA THR A 679 -22.36 34.62 -27.16
C THR A 679 -20.88 34.41 -27.44
N PHE A 680 -20.52 33.23 -28.01
CA PHE A 680 -19.19 32.93 -28.46
C PHE A 680 -19.15 32.58 -29.93
N GLY A 681 -18.15 33.15 -30.65
CA GLY A 681 -17.82 32.76 -32.03
C GLY A 681 -16.53 31.97 -32.09
N VAL A 682 -16.47 30.96 -32.98
CA VAL A 682 -15.30 30.11 -33.19
C VAL A 682 -14.20 30.95 -33.82
N VAL A 683 -13.01 30.98 -33.15
CA VAL A 683 -11.81 31.67 -33.62
C VAL A 683 -10.96 30.71 -34.47
N ALA A 684 -10.75 29.50 -33.97
CA ALA A 684 -9.93 28.49 -34.65
C ALA A 684 -10.25 27.07 -34.15
N GLU A 685 -10.04 26.11 -35.05
CA GLU A 685 -10.08 24.70 -34.76
C GLU A 685 -8.75 24.06 -35.15
N ARG A 686 -8.18 23.21 -34.29
CA ARG A 686 -6.96 22.46 -34.53
C ARG A 686 -7.07 21.06 -33.95
N GLY A 687 -7.00 20.04 -34.80
CA GLY A 687 -7.19 18.64 -34.39
C GLY A 687 -8.50 18.44 -33.64
N GLN A 688 -8.44 17.99 -32.42
CA GLN A 688 -9.63 17.78 -31.58
C GLN A 688 -10.06 19.02 -30.78
N TYR A 689 -9.38 20.15 -30.88
CA TYR A 689 -9.63 21.33 -30.06
C TYR A 689 -10.28 22.48 -30.80
N VAL A 690 -11.20 23.15 -30.13
CA VAL A 690 -11.91 24.31 -30.61
C VAL A 690 -11.69 25.47 -29.67
N LEU A 691 -11.23 26.60 -30.20
CA LEU A 691 -11.12 27.88 -29.49
C LEU A 691 -12.20 28.81 -29.96
N ALA A 692 -13.02 29.30 -29.04
CA ALA A 692 -14.01 30.34 -29.29
C ALA A 692 -13.76 31.56 -28.41
N LYS A 693 -14.19 32.72 -28.83
CA LYS A 693 -14.04 34.00 -28.11
C LYS A 693 -15.39 34.68 -27.97
N ARG A 694 -15.64 35.30 -26.84
CA ARG A 694 -16.85 36.07 -26.57
C ARG A 694 -16.94 37.28 -27.53
N GLY A 695 -18.10 37.44 -28.18
CA GLY A 695 -18.33 38.52 -29.13
C GLY A 695 -17.57 38.43 -30.45
N HIS A 696 -16.97 37.25 -30.79
CA HIS A 696 -16.38 37.01 -32.10
C HIS A 696 -17.47 36.68 -33.14
N PRO A 697 -17.24 36.96 -34.47
CA PRO A 697 -18.16 36.53 -35.52
C PRO A 697 -18.52 35.05 -35.44
N THR A 698 -19.80 34.74 -35.76
CA THR A 698 -20.36 33.37 -35.54
C THR A 698 -20.42 32.51 -36.81
N ASP A 699 -19.82 32.98 -37.90
CA ASP A 699 -19.91 32.33 -39.23
C ASP A 699 -19.47 30.85 -39.19
N LEU A 700 -18.51 30.53 -38.34
CA LEU A 700 -18.01 29.13 -38.20
C LEU A 700 -18.83 28.28 -37.21
N ASN A 701 -19.76 28.89 -36.45
CA ASN A 701 -20.50 28.14 -35.42
C ASN A 701 -21.43 27.09 -36.03
N ALA A 702 -22.11 27.38 -37.13
CA ALA A 702 -23.07 26.44 -37.75
C ALA A 702 -22.44 25.11 -38.16
N GLY A 703 -21.25 25.16 -38.77
CA GLY A 703 -20.49 23.96 -39.15
C GLY A 703 -19.99 23.12 -37.96
N LEU A 704 -19.67 23.77 -36.85
CA LEU A 704 -19.28 23.08 -35.61
C LEU A 704 -20.51 22.48 -34.91
N LEU A 705 -21.62 23.21 -34.82
CA LEU A 705 -22.85 22.76 -34.16
C LEU A 705 -23.45 21.50 -34.80
N SER A 706 -23.38 21.38 -36.15
CA SER A 706 -23.82 20.17 -36.84
C SER A 706 -23.01 18.89 -36.43
N ARG A 707 -21.74 19.04 -36.05
CA ARG A 707 -20.87 17.96 -35.57
C ARG A 707 -21.03 17.64 -34.08
N ILE A 708 -21.37 18.62 -33.28
CA ILE A 708 -21.65 18.44 -31.85
C ILE A 708 -23.05 17.87 -31.62
N GLY A 709 -24.01 18.23 -32.51
CA GLY A 709 -25.42 17.84 -32.42
C GLY A 709 -25.66 16.34 -32.69
N ASN A 710 -24.87 15.76 -33.57
CA ASN A 710 -24.87 14.33 -33.88
C ASN A 710 -23.99 13.55 -32.87
#